data_cd16fd983488363e78c7428a9e312b0b
#
_entry.id   cd16fd983488363e78c7428a9e312b0b
#
_cell.length_a   1.000
_cell.length_b   1.000
_cell.length_c   1.000
_cell.angle_alpha   90.00
_cell.angle_beta   90.00
_cell.angle_gamma   90.00
#
_symmetry.space_group_name_H-M   'P 1'
#
loop_
_entity.id
_entity.type
_entity.pdbx_description
1 polymer ?
#
loop_
_entity_poly.entity_id
_entity_poly.type
_entity_poly.pdbx_seq_one_letter_code
_entity_poly.pdbx_strand_id
1 'polypeptide(L)'
;MAILSPSYLPLKAKKLNLYKITLTIIPCTIFYLVGFYQSSRGNVPVSNTSSSINEVFPCAPPDHNTTTLDFEAHHFAPDPPPPVARAHHLPPCDPKYSEHTPCEDVERSLKFDRDRLIYRERHCPESREILKCRVPAPYGYKVPFRWPESREFAWYANVPHKELTVEKKNQNWVRVEGKRLRFPGGGTMFPRGADAYIDDIGKLINLKDGSIRTAIDTGCGVRNVLTLISQPYFFTVFPRDGPPGPRGTGGLMLLIAISSFIFIIVEKVASWGAYLLSRNILAVSFAPRDTHVSQVQFALERGVPALIGIIASIRLPYPSRSFDMAHCSRCLIPWGQYDGQYLIEVDRILRPGGYWILSGPPINWEAHWEGWNRTREDLGAEQSQIEKVARSLCWKKLVQRKDISIWQKPTNHIHCKANRKVFKRPLFCKSQNPDMAWYTKMETCLTPLPEVSDIRDIAGGQLAKWPERLNAIPPRISRGSLEGITAGNFIENSELWKRRVAYYKKIDYQLAQTGRYRNLLDMNAHLGGFAAALVDDPLWVMNVVPVQAKTNTLGVIFERGLIGTYQNWCEAMSTYPRTYDFIHADSVFSLYKERCDMEDILLEMDRILRPEGSVVMRDDVDILMKVKSIIDVMQWDGRIADHESSPHEREKILFATKKYWTAPKPGQNQGLVVS
;
A
#
# COMPACT_ATOMS: atom_id res chain seq x y z
N MET A 1 -44.03 45.02 11.73
CA MET A 1 -44.12 45.94 12.89
C MET A 1 -43.83 45.12 14.13
N ALA A 2 -42.72 45.36 14.75
CA ALA A 2 -42.35 45.52 16.15
C ALA A 2 -40.84 45.23 16.31
N ILE A 3 -40.13 46.32 16.47
CA ILE A 3 -38.69 46.40 16.77
C ILE A 3 -38.55 46.20 18.28
N LEU A 4 -37.67 45.31 18.73
CA LEU A 4 -37.21 45.26 20.11
C LEU A 4 -35.70 45.42 20.16
N SER A 5 -35.26 46.48 20.81
CA SER A 5 -33.92 46.95 21.08
C SER A 5 -33.21 46.11 22.15
N PRO A 6 -31.85 46.02 22.16
CA PRO A 6 -31.10 45.31 23.17
C PRO A 6 -30.89 46.16 24.43
N SER A 7 -31.23 45.61 25.59
CA SER A 7 -30.98 46.17 26.93
C SER A 7 -29.53 46.02 27.33
N TYR A 8 -28.83 47.12 27.59
CA TYR A 8 -27.51 47.20 28.22
C TYR A 8 -27.63 46.88 29.71
N LEU A 9 -26.83 45.92 30.19
CA LEU A 9 -26.55 45.70 31.62
C LEU A 9 -25.22 46.38 31.98
N PRO A 10 -25.14 47.14 33.09
CA PRO A 10 -23.90 47.81 33.47
C PRO A 10 -22.93 46.85 34.16
N LEU A 11 -21.72 46.79 33.67
CA LEU A 11 -20.58 46.14 34.30
C LEU A 11 -20.21 46.91 35.58
N LYS A 12 -20.43 46.28 36.76
CA LYS A 12 -19.87 46.75 38.04
C LYS A 12 -18.35 46.54 38.05
N ALA A 13 -17.59 47.62 37.96
CA ALA A 13 -16.14 47.62 38.16
C ALA A 13 -15.83 47.22 39.63
N LYS A 14 -15.26 46.06 39.84
CA LYS A 14 -14.67 45.64 41.11
C LYS A 14 -13.48 46.53 41.37
N LYS A 15 -13.49 47.34 42.46
CA LYS A 15 -12.34 48.07 42.96
C LYS A 15 -11.24 47.06 43.25
N LEU A 16 -10.19 47.06 42.42
CA LEU A 16 -8.97 46.24 42.63
C LEU A 16 -8.28 46.75 43.89
N ASN A 17 -8.11 45.87 44.84
CA ASN A 17 -7.62 46.24 46.18
C ASN A 17 -6.09 46.48 46.06
N LEU A 18 -5.68 47.76 46.03
CA LEU A 18 -4.29 48.24 45.87
C LEU A 18 -3.32 47.51 46.87
N TYR A 19 -3.84 47.14 48.03
CA TYR A 19 -3.08 46.43 49.09
C TYR A 19 -2.65 45.00 48.63
N LYS A 20 -3.45 44.31 47.84
CA LYS A 20 -3.10 42.98 47.31
C LYS A 20 -2.03 43.05 46.19
N ILE A 21 -2.01 44.14 45.47
CA ILE A 21 -1.01 44.36 44.42
C ILE A 21 0.36 44.67 45.03
N THR A 22 0.41 45.50 46.07
CA THR A 22 1.67 45.81 46.77
C THR A 22 2.22 44.59 47.51
N LEU A 23 1.35 43.73 48.07
CA LEU A 23 1.77 42.51 48.80
C LEU A 23 2.39 41.44 47.85
N THR A 24 2.11 41.46 46.56
CA THR A 24 2.70 40.54 45.54
C THR A 24 3.93 41.14 44.87
N ILE A 25 3.94 42.43 44.58
CA ILE A 25 5.06 43.08 43.88
C ILE A 25 6.31 43.16 44.75
N ILE A 26 6.18 43.48 46.05
CA ILE A 26 7.32 43.63 46.94
C ILE A 26 8.15 42.35 47.11
N PRO A 27 7.55 41.15 47.38
CA PRO A 27 8.32 39.91 47.44
C PRO A 27 8.98 39.55 46.10
N CYS A 28 8.27 39.70 44.98
CA CYS A 28 8.83 39.43 43.66
C CYS A 28 10.06 40.30 43.34
N THR A 29 10.02 41.59 43.70
CA THR A 29 11.13 42.52 43.52
C THR A 29 12.32 42.14 44.44
N ILE A 30 12.07 41.74 45.66
CA ILE A 30 13.10 41.29 46.62
C ILE A 30 13.78 40.01 46.09
N PHE A 31 13.02 39.01 45.66
CA PHE A 31 13.58 37.77 45.07
C PHE A 31 14.39 38.04 43.80
N TYR A 32 13.93 38.93 42.96
CA TYR A 32 14.67 39.34 41.75
C TYR A 32 16.02 40.01 42.10
N LEU A 33 16.02 40.93 43.06
CA LEU A 33 17.24 41.62 43.54
C LEU A 33 18.21 40.68 44.25
N VAL A 34 17.71 39.72 45.02
CA VAL A 34 18.54 38.69 45.69
C VAL A 34 19.16 37.75 44.65
N GLY A 35 18.37 37.31 43.66
CA GLY A 35 18.88 36.48 42.55
C GLY A 35 19.94 37.20 41.71
N PHE A 36 19.72 38.48 41.41
CA PHE A 36 20.70 39.32 40.73
C PHE A 36 21.99 39.53 41.52
N TYR A 37 21.87 39.74 42.85
CA TYR A 37 23.04 39.91 43.75
C TYR A 37 23.83 38.62 43.95
N GLN A 38 23.20 37.47 43.99
CA GLN A 38 23.87 36.17 44.02
C GLN A 38 24.58 35.84 42.69
N SER A 39 23.99 36.19 41.57
CA SER A 39 24.60 36.03 40.25
C SER A 39 25.85 36.91 40.02
N SER A 40 25.91 38.08 40.69
CA SER A 40 27.03 39.00 40.57
C SER A 40 28.25 38.67 41.47
N ARG A 41 28.16 37.66 42.36
CA ARG A 41 29.23 37.26 43.26
C ARG A 41 30.00 35.99 42.92
N GLY A 42 29.78 35.43 41.75
CA GLY A 42 30.45 34.21 41.28
C GLY A 42 31.79 34.43 40.58
N ASN A 43 32.67 35.29 41.10
CA ASN A 43 34.07 35.33 40.62
C ASN A 43 34.92 34.46 41.56
N VAL A 44 35.25 33.26 41.14
CA VAL A 44 36.27 32.40 41.73
C VAL A 44 37.59 32.69 41.02
N PRO A 45 38.69 32.99 41.73
CA PRO A 45 39.97 33.21 41.10
C PRO A 45 40.57 31.90 40.60
N VAL A 46 40.93 31.87 39.32
CA VAL A 46 41.66 30.78 38.71
C VAL A 46 43.13 30.88 39.08
N SER A 47 43.65 29.85 39.79
CA SER A 47 45.08 29.65 39.99
C SER A 47 45.73 29.14 38.71
N ASN A 48 46.73 29.87 38.23
CA ASN A 48 47.58 29.49 37.12
C ASN A 48 48.42 28.25 37.44
N THR A 49 48.20 27.16 36.72
CA THR A 49 49.22 26.14 36.43
C THR A 49 49.22 25.85 34.95
N SER A 50 50.35 26.25 34.37
CA SER A 50 50.65 26.09 32.94
C SER A 50 50.85 24.61 32.56
N SER A 51 50.05 24.08 31.67
CA SER A 51 50.46 23.02 30.74
C SER A 51 49.72 23.23 29.42
N SER A 52 50.52 23.39 28.39
CA SER A 52 50.14 23.57 27.01
C SER A 52 49.21 22.47 26.49
N ILE A 53 48.13 22.85 25.88
CA ILE A 53 47.38 22.28 24.77
C ILE A 53 46.00 22.95 24.82
N ASN A 54 45.66 23.70 23.76
CA ASN A 54 44.29 23.67 23.22
C ASN A 54 44.06 24.87 22.31
N GLU A 55 43.87 24.54 21.06
CA GLU A 55 43.07 25.37 20.17
C GLU A 55 41.61 25.26 20.67
N VAL A 56 41.17 26.34 21.30
CA VAL A 56 39.75 26.52 21.66
C VAL A 56 39.04 27.00 20.40
N PHE A 57 38.29 26.16 19.77
CA PHE A 57 37.34 26.61 18.75
C PHE A 57 36.32 27.54 19.43
N PRO A 58 36.12 28.77 18.93
CA PRO A 58 35.12 29.66 19.47
C PRO A 58 33.72 29.06 19.17
N CYS A 59 32.93 28.81 20.22
CA CYS A 59 31.50 28.60 20.05
C CYS A 59 30.91 29.80 19.32
N ALA A 60 30.27 29.58 18.19
CA ALA A 60 29.52 30.63 17.51
C ALA A 60 28.44 31.15 18.47
N PRO A 61 28.19 32.47 18.55
CA PRO A 61 27.15 33.01 19.41
C PRO A 61 25.79 32.37 19.00
N PRO A 62 24.96 31.98 19.95
CA PRO A 62 23.67 31.37 19.65
C PRO A 62 22.81 32.36 18.88
N ASP A 63 22.29 31.93 17.77
CA ASP A 63 21.30 32.67 16.99
C ASP A 63 20.01 32.76 17.82
N HIS A 64 19.65 33.96 18.27
CA HIS A 64 18.63 34.23 19.28
C HIS A 64 17.19 33.90 18.85
N ASN A 65 16.98 33.22 17.73
CA ASN A 65 15.64 32.94 17.19
C ASN A 65 15.20 31.47 17.18
N THR A 66 15.98 30.54 17.71
CA THR A 66 15.56 29.14 17.78
C THR A 66 15.46 28.67 19.23
N THR A 67 14.25 28.42 19.69
CA THR A 67 13.93 27.79 21.00
C THR A 67 14.16 26.27 20.99
N THR A 68 14.78 25.73 19.98
CA THR A 68 15.10 24.30 19.82
C THR A 68 16.57 24.07 20.09
N LEU A 69 16.90 23.06 20.88
CA LEU A 69 18.26 22.57 21.08
C LEU A 69 18.85 22.18 19.70
N ASP A 70 20.03 22.68 19.41
CA ASP A 70 20.76 22.24 18.23
C ASP A 70 21.41 20.88 18.51
N PHE A 71 20.68 19.82 18.23
CA PHE A 71 21.15 18.46 18.39
C PHE A 71 22.31 18.10 17.48
N GLU A 72 22.45 18.76 16.34
CA GLU A 72 23.57 18.55 15.42
C GLU A 72 24.88 18.97 16.13
N ALA A 73 24.91 20.13 16.76
CA ALA A 73 26.07 20.59 17.51
C ALA A 73 26.43 19.72 18.72
N HIS A 74 25.46 19.11 19.38
CA HIS A 74 25.68 18.32 20.59
C HIS A 74 26.06 16.85 20.33
N HIS A 75 25.70 16.29 19.18
CA HIS A 75 25.96 14.88 18.86
C HIS A 75 27.10 14.66 17.87
N PHE A 76 27.62 15.70 17.24
CA PHE A 76 28.89 15.62 16.56
C PHE A 76 30.02 15.67 17.62
N ALA A 77 30.34 14.53 18.22
CA ALA A 77 31.66 14.35 18.77
C ALA A 77 32.63 14.46 17.59
N PRO A 78 33.71 15.23 17.66
CA PRO A 78 34.76 15.20 16.65
C PRO A 78 35.52 13.88 16.80
N ASP A 79 34.98 12.82 16.26
CA ASP A 79 35.85 11.74 15.82
C ASP A 79 36.81 12.38 14.81
N PRO A 80 38.12 12.02 14.83
CA PRO A 80 39.06 12.50 13.83
C PRO A 80 38.41 12.27 12.48
N PRO A 81 38.40 13.29 11.57
CA PRO A 81 37.63 13.24 10.36
C PRO A 81 37.91 11.86 9.72
N PRO A 82 36.92 11.04 9.52
CA PRO A 82 37.13 9.81 8.76
C PRO A 82 37.71 10.26 7.43
N PRO A 83 38.69 9.52 6.84
CA PRO A 83 39.28 9.88 5.59
C PRO A 83 38.14 10.24 4.67
N VAL A 84 38.08 11.49 4.22
CA VAL A 84 36.97 12.17 3.54
C VAL A 84 36.12 11.13 2.79
N ALA A 85 35.12 10.62 3.45
CA ALA A 85 34.19 9.66 2.83
C ALA A 85 33.68 10.45 1.63
N ARG A 86 34.04 10.00 0.42
CA ARG A 86 33.58 10.62 -0.82
C ARG A 86 32.11 10.84 -0.63
N ALA A 87 31.68 12.09 -0.61
CA ALA A 87 30.27 12.43 -0.48
C ALA A 87 29.51 11.49 -1.41
N HIS A 88 28.74 10.56 -0.86
CA HIS A 88 28.08 9.53 -1.64
C HIS A 88 27.15 10.27 -2.60
N HIS A 89 27.59 10.40 -3.85
CA HIS A 89 26.79 11.07 -4.86
C HIS A 89 25.67 10.11 -5.25
N LEU A 90 24.44 10.42 -4.86
CA LEU A 90 23.24 9.68 -5.26
C LEU A 90 22.65 10.34 -6.53
N PRO A 91 23.10 9.94 -7.73
CA PRO A 91 22.71 10.60 -8.97
C PRO A 91 21.24 10.33 -9.31
N PRO A 92 20.63 11.18 -10.15
CA PRO A 92 19.35 10.82 -10.75
C PRO A 92 19.49 9.59 -11.66
N CYS A 93 18.50 8.70 -11.64
CA CYS A 93 18.41 7.59 -12.58
C CYS A 93 18.11 8.10 -13.99
N ASP A 94 18.45 7.29 -15.00
CA ASP A 94 18.00 7.50 -16.38
C ASP A 94 16.47 7.60 -16.41
N PRO A 95 15.87 8.53 -17.19
CA PRO A 95 14.43 8.70 -17.32
C PRO A 95 13.64 7.43 -17.68
N LYS A 96 14.27 6.44 -18.32
CA LYS A 96 13.66 5.13 -18.62
C LYS A 96 13.21 4.39 -17.35
N TYR A 97 13.81 4.68 -16.19
CA TYR A 97 13.46 4.09 -14.92
C TYR A 97 12.31 4.81 -14.18
N SER A 98 11.75 5.89 -14.75
CA SER A 98 10.67 6.64 -14.08
C SER A 98 9.41 5.80 -13.78
N GLU A 99 9.19 4.70 -14.49
CA GLU A 99 8.12 3.73 -14.22
C GLU A 99 8.66 2.36 -13.81
N HIS A 100 9.88 2.32 -13.26
CA HIS A 100 10.53 1.07 -12.86
C HIS A 100 9.78 0.37 -11.74
N THR A 101 9.34 -0.85 -12.00
CA THR A 101 8.77 -1.76 -11.01
C THR A 101 9.76 -2.89 -10.78
N PRO A 102 10.34 -2.96 -9.58
CA PRO A 102 11.30 -4.00 -9.24
C PRO A 102 10.63 -5.36 -9.01
N CYS A 103 11.43 -6.37 -8.81
CA CYS A 103 10.99 -7.73 -8.51
C CYS A 103 10.27 -8.43 -9.65
N GLU A 104 10.47 -7.97 -10.89
CA GLU A 104 9.93 -8.62 -12.08
C GLU A 104 11.08 -8.99 -13.02
N ASP A 105 11.29 -10.28 -13.23
CA ASP A 105 12.29 -10.80 -14.15
C ASP A 105 11.72 -10.83 -15.57
N VAL A 106 11.96 -9.77 -16.33
CA VAL A 106 11.47 -9.62 -17.71
C VAL A 106 12.05 -10.69 -18.64
N GLU A 107 13.32 -11.04 -18.50
CA GLU A 107 13.96 -12.07 -19.34
C GLU A 107 13.34 -13.45 -19.07
N ARG A 108 13.12 -13.77 -17.79
CA ARG A 108 12.45 -14.98 -17.37
C ARG A 108 11.01 -15.02 -17.86
N SER A 109 10.30 -13.90 -17.84
CA SER A 109 8.93 -13.80 -18.30
C SER A 109 8.77 -14.13 -19.79
N LEU A 110 9.82 -13.94 -20.58
CA LEU A 110 9.84 -14.27 -22.00
C LEU A 110 10.16 -15.75 -22.29
N LYS A 111 10.78 -16.46 -21.33
CA LYS A 111 11.26 -17.85 -21.49
C LYS A 111 10.29 -18.89 -20.94
N PHE A 112 9.37 -18.53 -20.05
CA PHE A 112 8.50 -19.49 -19.36
C PHE A 112 7.11 -19.58 -19.97
N ASP A 113 6.56 -20.81 -19.92
CA ASP A 113 5.20 -21.09 -20.34
C ASP A 113 4.20 -20.27 -19.49
N ARG A 114 3.23 -19.67 -20.16
CA ARG A 114 2.29 -18.71 -19.56
C ARG A 114 1.20 -19.39 -18.70
N ASP A 115 1.08 -20.69 -18.79
CA ASP A 115 0.00 -21.43 -18.14
C ASP A 115 0.00 -21.31 -16.61
N ARG A 116 1.17 -21.20 -15.98
CA ARG A 116 1.29 -21.08 -14.53
C ARG A 116 1.59 -19.68 -14.02
N LEU A 117 1.83 -18.73 -14.91
CA LEU A 117 2.16 -17.33 -14.57
C LEU A 117 3.33 -17.14 -13.58
N ILE A 118 4.10 -18.17 -13.30
CA ILE A 118 5.21 -18.18 -12.32
C ILE A 118 6.24 -17.09 -12.62
N TYR A 119 6.44 -16.79 -13.88
CA TYR A 119 7.37 -15.76 -14.33
C TYR A 119 6.98 -14.33 -13.93
N ARG A 120 5.73 -14.13 -13.46
CA ARG A 120 5.24 -12.85 -12.94
C ARG A 120 5.21 -12.78 -11.43
N GLU A 121 5.62 -13.85 -10.76
CA GLU A 121 5.78 -13.81 -9.31
C GLU A 121 6.93 -12.90 -8.92
N ARG A 122 6.84 -12.39 -7.73
CA ARG A 122 7.89 -11.58 -7.13
C ARG A 122 9.22 -12.34 -7.13
N HIS A 123 10.23 -11.75 -7.73
CA HIS A 123 11.61 -12.13 -7.66
C HIS A 123 12.41 -10.89 -7.25
N CYS A 124 12.79 -10.80 -5.99
CA CYS A 124 13.70 -9.79 -5.50
C CYS A 124 14.93 -10.47 -4.98
N PRO A 125 15.93 -10.75 -5.82
CA PRO A 125 17.19 -11.26 -5.32
C PRO A 125 17.90 -10.14 -4.56
N GLU A 126 17.65 -10.06 -3.25
CA GLU A 126 18.31 -9.14 -2.31
C GLU A 126 18.40 -7.67 -2.80
N SER A 127 19.46 -6.99 -2.42
CA SER A 127 19.67 -5.57 -2.75
C SER A 127 19.86 -5.26 -4.25
N ARG A 128 19.93 -6.25 -5.13
CA ARG A 128 20.20 -6.05 -6.57
C ARG A 128 19.09 -5.34 -7.32
N GLU A 129 17.84 -5.43 -6.84
CA GLU A 129 16.69 -4.79 -7.45
C GLU A 129 16.48 -3.34 -6.97
N ILE A 130 17.21 -2.92 -5.95
CA ILE A 130 17.20 -1.53 -5.50
C ILE A 130 18.13 -0.72 -6.41
N LEU A 131 17.56 0.26 -7.09
CA LEU A 131 18.32 1.16 -7.94
C LEU A 131 19.23 2.04 -7.08
N LYS A 132 20.52 2.09 -7.40
CA LYS A 132 21.50 2.93 -6.71
C LYS A 132 21.50 4.39 -7.21
N CYS A 133 20.31 4.88 -7.53
CA CYS A 133 20.07 6.22 -8.05
C CYS A 133 18.64 6.66 -7.72
N ARG A 134 18.39 7.98 -7.68
CA ARG A 134 17.08 8.56 -7.41
C ARG A 134 16.18 8.49 -8.65
N VAL A 135 15.00 7.91 -8.51
CA VAL A 135 14.07 7.73 -9.63
C VAL A 135 13.33 9.04 -9.94
N PRO A 136 13.48 9.61 -11.15
CA PRO A 136 12.79 10.83 -11.52
C PRO A 136 11.28 10.61 -11.69
N ALA A 137 10.47 11.59 -11.36
CA ALA A 137 9.10 11.63 -11.83
C ALA A 137 9.07 11.86 -13.36
N PRO A 138 8.10 11.32 -14.10
CA PRO A 138 7.97 11.58 -15.53
C PRO A 138 7.77 13.07 -15.81
N TYR A 139 8.24 13.55 -16.97
CA TYR A 139 8.02 14.94 -17.36
C TYR A 139 6.51 15.30 -17.31
N GLY A 140 6.21 16.41 -16.64
CA GLY A 140 4.84 16.89 -16.48
C GLY A 140 4.02 16.16 -15.43
N TYR A 141 4.62 15.29 -14.61
CA TYR A 141 3.98 14.67 -13.46
C TYR A 141 3.39 15.74 -12.55
N LYS A 142 2.13 15.58 -12.17
CA LYS A 142 1.44 16.53 -11.30
C LYS A 142 1.46 16.04 -9.86
N VAL A 143 1.93 16.89 -8.96
CA VAL A 143 1.89 16.63 -7.52
C VAL A 143 0.43 16.42 -7.09
N PRO A 144 0.12 15.30 -6.43
CA PRO A 144 -1.26 14.93 -6.14
C PRO A 144 -1.85 15.60 -4.89
N PHE A 145 -1.11 16.47 -4.16
CA PHE A 145 -1.61 17.08 -2.91
C PHE A 145 -2.74 18.10 -3.09
N ARG A 146 -3.27 18.13 -4.27
CA ARG A 146 -4.65 18.52 -4.57
C ARG A 146 -5.28 17.35 -5.31
N TRP A 147 -5.54 16.29 -4.55
CA TRP A 147 -6.23 15.12 -5.08
C TRP A 147 -7.51 15.56 -5.80
N PRO A 148 -7.89 14.87 -6.87
CA PRO A 148 -9.24 15.05 -7.42
C PRO A 148 -10.28 14.78 -6.32
N GLU A 149 -11.46 15.41 -6.42
CA GLU A 149 -12.52 15.40 -5.41
C GLU A 149 -12.98 13.99 -5.01
N SER A 150 -12.90 13.03 -5.91
CA SER A 150 -13.25 11.64 -5.60
C SER A 150 -12.23 10.64 -6.14
N ARG A 151 -12.31 9.38 -5.69
CA ARG A 151 -11.51 8.26 -6.21
C ARG A 151 -11.99 7.75 -7.58
N GLU A 152 -12.97 8.38 -8.18
CA GLU A 152 -13.32 8.18 -9.58
C GLU A 152 -12.35 8.85 -10.54
N PHE A 153 -11.50 9.75 -10.05
CA PHE A 153 -10.59 10.54 -10.87
C PHE A 153 -9.12 10.28 -10.55
N ALA A 154 -8.28 10.39 -11.59
CA ALA A 154 -6.83 10.52 -11.50
C ALA A 154 -6.34 11.65 -12.41
N TRP A 155 -5.17 12.23 -12.10
CA TRP A 155 -4.57 13.22 -12.98
C TRP A 155 -4.09 12.58 -14.27
N TYR A 156 -4.54 13.12 -15.42
CA TYR A 156 -4.16 12.62 -16.74
C TYR A 156 -2.63 12.61 -16.97
N ALA A 157 -1.91 13.58 -16.42
CA ALA A 157 -0.46 13.70 -16.58
C ALA A 157 0.32 12.62 -15.81
N ASN A 158 -0.27 12.05 -14.75
CA ASN A 158 0.41 11.13 -13.85
C ASN A 158 0.38 9.67 -14.32
N VAL A 159 -0.47 9.38 -15.30
CA VAL A 159 -0.70 8.00 -15.74
C VAL A 159 -0.09 7.81 -17.12
N PRO A 160 0.81 6.85 -17.33
CA PRO A 160 1.19 6.38 -18.66
C PRO A 160 0.00 5.69 -19.35
N HIS A 161 0.15 5.14 -20.50
CA HIS A 161 -0.90 4.36 -21.21
C HIS A 161 -2.19 5.16 -21.50
N LYS A 162 -2.02 6.37 -22.00
CA LYS A 162 -3.12 7.27 -22.35
C LYS A 162 -3.97 6.74 -23.53
N GLU A 163 -3.40 5.87 -24.33
CA GLU A 163 -4.04 5.15 -25.44
C GLU A 163 -5.24 4.31 -24.98
N LEU A 164 -5.25 3.85 -23.72
CA LEU A 164 -6.39 3.12 -23.15
C LEU A 164 -7.69 3.93 -23.18
N THR A 165 -7.61 5.25 -23.16
CA THR A 165 -8.80 6.11 -23.25
C THR A 165 -9.47 5.99 -24.61
N VAL A 166 -8.71 5.65 -25.65
CA VAL A 166 -9.20 5.41 -27.02
C VAL A 166 -9.63 3.96 -27.18
N GLU A 167 -8.78 3.01 -26.81
CA GLU A 167 -9.05 1.57 -26.93
C GLU A 167 -10.29 1.13 -26.15
N LYS A 168 -10.50 1.69 -24.96
CA LYS A 168 -11.56 1.30 -24.04
C LYS A 168 -12.75 2.28 -24.00
N LYS A 169 -12.80 3.21 -24.93
CA LYS A 169 -13.86 4.24 -25.01
C LYS A 169 -15.27 3.64 -25.02
N ASN A 170 -15.49 2.62 -25.83
CA ASN A 170 -16.80 1.98 -25.97
C ASN A 170 -17.22 1.15 -24.76
N GLN A 171 -16.28 0.79 -23.89
CA GLN A 171 -16.53 0.00 -22.68
C GLN A 171 -16.77 0.87 -21.45
N ASN A 172 -16.66 2.19 -21.57
CA ASN A 172 -16.86 3.15 -20.49
C ASN A 172 -15.98 2.88 -19.26
N TRP A 173 -14.74 2.48 -19.47
CA TRP A 173 -13.79 2.19 -18.37
C TRP A 173 -13.11 3.44 -17.86
N VAL A 174 -12.61 4.24 -18.80
CA VAL A 174 -11.88 5.46 -18.53
C VAL A 174 -12.25 6.50 -19.57
N ARG A 175 -12.45 7.72 -19.13
CA ARG A 175 -12.75 8.88 -19.98
C ARG A 175 -11.78 10.00 -19.66
N VAL A 176 -11.45 10.82 -20.67
CA VAL A 176 -10.71 12.06 -20.45
C VAL A 176 -11.72 13.18 -20.16
N GLU A 177 -11.57 13.82 -19.02
CA GLU A 177 -12.35 15.02 -18.65
C GLU A 177 -11.38 16.16 -18.27
N GLY A 178 -11.08 17.00 -19.24
CA GLY A 178 -10.11 18.09 -19.08
C GLY A 178 -8.70 17.56 -18.77
N LYS A 179 -8.16 17.91 -17.59
CA LYS A 179 -6.83 17.45 -17.11
C LYS A 179 -6.89 16.17 -16.28
N ARG A 180 -8.04 15.48 -16.25
CA ARG A 180 -8.26 14.28 -15.44
C ARG A 180 -8.69 13.09 -16.30
N LEU A 181 -8.40 11.91 -15.77
CA LEU A 181 -9.04 10.67 -16.20
C LEU A 181 -10.20 10.39 -15.24
N ARG A 182 -11.37 10.08 -15.77
CA ARG A 182 -12.52 9.59 -15.01
C ARG A 182 -12.68 8.10 -15.19
N PHE A 183 -12.96 7.40 -14.09
CA PHE A 183 -13.20 5.97 -14.02
C PHE A 183 -14.64 5.70 -13.59
N PRO A 184 -15.60 5.73 -14.50
CA PRO A 184 -17.01 5.56 -14.16
C PRO A 184 -17.38 4.15 -13.71
N GLY A 185 -16.38 3.25 -13.60
CA GLY A 185 -16.59 1.87 -13.17
C GLY A 185 -17.26 0.98 -14.20
N GLY A 186 -17.33 1.43 -15.46
CA GLY A 186 -17.93 0.66 -16.55
C GLY A 186 -17.15 -0.60 -16.92
N GLY A 187 -17.59 -1.27 -17.97
CA GLY A 187 -17.02 -2.49 -18.49
C GLY A 187 -18.07 -3.55 -18.74
N THR A 188 -17.73 -4.60 -19.46
CA THR A 188 -18.67 -5.69 -19.80
C THR A 188 -19.24 -6.40 -18.58
N MET A 189 -18.50 -6.43 -17.45
CA MET A 189 -19.00 -7.00 -16.20
C MET A 189 -19.79 -6.02 -15.33
N PHE A 190 -19.60 -4.73 -15.57
CA PHE A 190 -20.29 -3.69 -14.83
C PHE A 190 -21.07 -2.79 -15.79
N PRO A 191 -22.03 -3.31 -16.56
CA PRO A 191 -22.75 -2.51 -17.56
C PRO A 191 -23.46 -1.31 -16.95
N ARG A 192 -23.82 -1.41 -15.65
CA ARG A 192 -24.41 -0.31 -14.85
C ARG A 192 -23.42 0.38 -13.93
N GLY A 193 -22.11 0.09 -14.06
CA GLY A 193 -21.04 0.57 -13.19
C GLY A 193 -20.73 -0.37 -12.02
N ALA A 194 -19.54 -0.21 -11.45
CA ALA A 194 -19.07 -1.02 -10.33
C ALA A 194 -19.88 -0.79 -9.05
N ASP A 195 -20.41 0.41 -8.86
CA ASP A 195 -21.25 0.75 -7.72
C ASP A 195 -22.54 -0.10 -7.69
N ALA A 196 -23.28 -0.12 -8.82
CA ALA A 196 -24.47 -0.94 -8.96
C ALA A 196 -24.18 -2.44 -8.86
N TYR A 197 -23.01 -2.88 -9.33
CA TYR A 197 -22.57 -4.26 -9.17
C TYR A 197 -22.33 -4.64 -7.71
N ILE A 198 -21.71 -3.75 -6.93
CA ILE A 198 -21.52 -3.95 -5.48
C ILE A 198 -22.88 -3.98 -4.76
N ASP A 199 -23.83 -3.14 -5.17
CA ASP A 199 -25.19 -3.17 -4.63
C ASP A 199 -25.91 -4.50 -4.95
N ASP A 200 -25.67 -5.08 -6.12
CA ASP A 200 -26.19 -6.42 -6.44
C ASP A 200 -25.56 -7.51 -5.55
N ILE A 201 -24.27 -7.44 -5.24
CA ILE A 201 -23.63 -8.28 -4.23
C ILE A 201 -24.26 -8.04 -2.86
N GLY A 202 -24.49 -6.77 -2.49
CA GLY A 202 -25.09 -6.37 -1.22
C GLY A 202 -26.54 -6.86 -1.00
N LYS A 203 -27.22 -7.26 -2.09
CA LYS A 203 -28.54 -7.94 -2.01
C LYS A 203 -28.42 -9.43 -1.71
N LEU A 204 -27.23 -10.01 -1.89
CA LEU A 204 -26.96 -11.44 -1.72
C LEU A 204 -26.27 -11.75 -0.39
N ILE A 205 -25.39 -10.84 0.05
CA ILE A 205 -24.70 -10.88 1.36
C ILE A 205 -24.74 -9.50 2.00
N ASN A 206 -24.70 -9.45 3.34
CA ASN A 206 -24.77 -8.17 4.04
C ASN A 206 -23.43 -7.43 4.01
N LEU A 207 -23.36 -6.33 3.26
CA LEU A 207 -22.17 -5.45 3.19
C LEU A 207 -22.23 -4.25 4.13
N LYS A 208 -23.36 -4.07 4.87
CA LYS A 208 -23.61 -2.84 5.66
C LYS A 208 -23.53 -3.04 7.16
N ASP A 209 -23.50 -4.29 7.64
CA ASP A 209 -23.57 -4.59 9.07
C ASP A 209 -22.22 -4.56 9.80
N GLY A 210 -21.14 -4.19 9.11
CA GLY A 210 -19.79 -4.12 9.67
C GLY A 210 -19.07 -5.46 9.83
N SER A 211 -19.68 -6.58 9.44
CA SER A 211 -19.06 -7.91 9.51
C SER A 211 -17.97 -8.09 8.44
N ILE A 212 -18.12 -7.41 7.30
CA ILE A 212 -17.13 -7.39 6.20
C ILE A 212 -16.40 -6.05 6.23
N ARG A 213 -15.12 -6.06 6.55
CA ARG A 213 -14.26 -4.86 6.62
C ARG A 213 -13.06 -4.95 5.69
N THR A 214 -12.46 -6.13 5.54
CA THR A 214 -11.26 -6.35 4.71
C THR A 214 -11.58 -7.24 3.52
N ALA A 215 -11.15 -6.82 2.34
CA ALA A 215 -11.38 -7.56 1.10
C ALA A 215 -10.12 -7.60 0.22
N ILE A 216 -10.04 -8.61 -0.65
CA ILE A 216 -9.02 -8.70 -1.69
C ILE A 216 -9.67 -8.91 -3.05
N ASP A 217 -9.22 -8.16 -4.07
CA ASP A 217 -9.56 -8.39 -5.47
C ASP A 217 -8.39 -9.09 -6.15
N THR A 218 -8.48 -10.39 -6.33
CA THR A 218 -7.43 -11.24 -6.90
C THR A 218 -7.38 -11.21 -8.42
N GLY A 219 -8.34 -10.56 -9.05
CA GLY A 219 -8.50 -10.51 -10.50
C GLY A 219 -8.41 -9.11 -11.10
N CYS A 220 -7.75 -8.19 -10.43
CA CYS A 220 -7.72 -6.79 -10.87
C CYS A 220 -7.01 -6.56 -12.21
N GLY A 221 -6.31 -7.55 -12.79
CA GLY A 221 -5.55 -7.31 -14.00
C GLY A 221 -4.89 -8.50 -14.69
N VAL A 222 -5.53 -9.64 -14.73
CA VAL A 222 -4.94 -10.79 -15.45
C VAL A 222 -5.31 -10.74 -16.93
N ARG A 223 -4.31 -10.57 -17.80
CA ARG A 223 -4.44 -10.66 -19.24
C ARG A 223 -3.70 -11.88 -19.79
N ASN A 224 -4.41 -12.78 -20.49
CA ASN A 224 -3.82 -13.64 -21.48
C ASN A 224 -4.03 -13.00 -22.86
N VAL A 225 -2.98 -12.45 -23.47
CA VAL A 225 -2.97 -12.06 -24.86
C VAL A 225 -2.32 -13.17 -25.65
N LEU A 226 -3.10 -14.02 -26.23
CA LEU A 226 -2.74 -14.62 -27.49
C LEU A 226 -3.00 -13.57 -28.58
N THR A 227 -2.11 -12.60 -28.70
CA THR A 227 -2.02 -11.82 -29.92
C THR A 227 -1.22 -12.65 -30.89
N LEU A 228 -1.88 -13.52 -31.60
CA LEU A 228 -1.41 -13.90 -32.94
C LEU A 228 -1.50 -12.61 -33.78
N ILE A 229 -0.42 -11.85 -33.78
CA ILE A 229 -0.19 -10.86 -34.82
C ILE A 229 0.09 -11.71 -36.06
N SER A 230 -0.96 -12.06 -36.80
CA SER A 230 -0.79 -12.38 -38.21
C SER A 230 -0.47 -11.05 -38.91
N GLN A 231 0.81 -10.72 -38.92
CA GLN A 231 1.29 -9.77 -39.94
C GLN A 231 0.94 -10.41 -41.30
N PRO A 232 0.28 -9.69 -42.19
CA PRO A 232 0.16 -10.17 -43.54
C PRO A 232 1.56 -10.12 -44.15
N TYR A 233 2.21 -11.27 -44.22
CA TYR A 233 3.37 -11.41 -45.06
C TYR A 233 2.89 -11.30 -46.51
N PHE A 234 3.20 -10.18 -47.13
CA PHE A 234 3.13 -10.06 -48.57
C PHE A 234 4.20 -10.97 -49.17
N PHE A 235 3.84 -12.17 -49.50
CA PHE A 235 4.63 -12.95 -50.44
C PHE A 235 4.32 -12.41 -51.84
N THR A 236 5.16 -11.54 -52.36
CA THR A 236 5.25 -11.27 -53.79
C THR A 236 5.93 -12.48 -54.43
N VAL A 237 5.11 -13.38 -54.94
CA VAL A 237 5.60 -14.39 -55.85
C VAL A 237 5.86 -13.72 -57.21
N PHE A 238 7.11 -13.46 -57.52
CA PHE A 238 7.53 -13.12 -58.86
C PHE A 238 7.61 -14.42 -59.68
N PRO A 239 6.92 -14.53 -60.81
CA PRO A 239 7.18 -15.62 -61.74
C PRO A 239 8.52 -15.34 -62.42
N ARG A 240 9.40 -16.33 -62.39
CA ARG A 240 10.59 -16.33 -63.25
C ARG A 240 10.17 -16.57 -64.69
N ASP A 241 10.59 -15.66 -65.54
CA ASP A 241 10.89 -15.75 -66.98
C ASP A 241 9.98 -16.60 -67.89
N GLY A 242 9.18 -15.89 -68.70
CA GLY A 242 8.56 -16.35 -69.94
C GLY A 242 8.13 -15.15 -70.79
N PRO A 243 8.23 -15.25 -72.15
CA PRO A 243 8.14 -14.09 -73.04
C PRO A 243 6.74 -13.53 -73.22
N PRO A 244 6.57 -12.30 -73.73
CA PRO A 244 5.32 -11.54 -73.72
C PRO A 244 4.34 -12.00 -74.82
N GLY A 245 3.10 -12.26 -74.38
CA GLY A 245 1.95 -12.47 -75.27
C GLY A 245 0.75 -11.64 -74.83
N PRO A 246 -0.20 -11.28 -75.74
CA PRO A 246 -0.99 -10.07 -75.58
C PRO A 246 -2.36 -10.28 -74.87
N ARG A 247 -2.73 -9.23 -74.14
CA ARG A 247 -4.09 -8.74 -73.79
C ARG A 247 -5.19 -9.73 -73.41
N GLY A 248 -5.69 -9.48 -72.23
CA GLY A 248 -7.12 -9.55 -71.93
C GLY A 248 -7.54 -10.56 -70.87
N THR A 249 -8.09 -10.04 -69.87
CA THR A 249 -9.23 -10.50 -69.08
C THR A 249 -8.98 -10.38 -67.52
N GLY A 250 -9.94 -9.78 -66.93
CA GLY A 250 -9.98 -9.37 -65.53
C GLY A 250 -9.73 -10.50 -64.53
N GLY A 251 -8.74 -10.26 -63.69
CA GLY A 251 -8.52 -11.04 -62.48
C GLY A 251 -9.47 -10.59 -61.38
N LEU A 252 -10.40 -11.45 -61.05
CA LEU A 252 -11.32 -11.31 -59.91
C LEU A 252 -10.52 -11.25 -58.65
N MET A 253 -10.43 -10.06 -58.02
CA MET A 253 -9.80 -9.83 -56.75
C MET A 253 -10.71 -10.39 -55.67
N LEU A 254 -10.44 -11.62 -55.21
CA LEU A 254 -11.13 -12.22 -54.09
C LEU A 254 -10.66 -11.51 -52.80
N LEU A 255 -11.38 -10.48 -52.41
CA LEU A 255 -11.25 -9.84 -51.09
C LEU A 255 -11.72 -10.83 -50.02
N ILE A 256 -10.82 -11.66 -49.51
CA ILE A 256 -11.05 -12.36 -48.25
C ILE A 256 -10.98 -11.31 -47.13
N ALA A 257 -12.13 -10.80 -46.76
CA ALA A 257 -12.27 -10.02 -45.52
C ALA A 257 -12.00 -10.97 -44.34
N ILE A 258 -10.75 -11.03 -43.90
CA ILE A 258 -10.45 -11.62 -42.58
C ILE A 258 -11.02 -10.66 -41.54
N SER A 259 -12.19 -11.03 -41.07
CA SER A 259 -12.84 -10.38 -39.95
C SER A 259 -11.90 -10.50 -38.73
N SER A 260 -11.19 -9.42 -38.43
CA SER A 260 -10.39 -9.33 -37.21
C SER A 260 -11.34 -9.33 -36.04
N PHE A 261 -11.61 -10.49 -35.44
CA PHE A 261 -12.26 -10.58 -34.16
C PHE A 261 -11.34 -9.99 -33.10
N ILE A 262 -11.59 -8.74 -32.77
CA ILE A 262 -10.95 -8.09 -31.62
C ILE A 262 -11.50 -8.75 -30.35
N PHE A 263 -10.73 -9.66 -29.76
CA PHE A 263 -11.04 -10.22 -28.45
C PHE A 263 -10.97 -9.11 -27.40
N ILE A 264 -12.13 -8.73 -26.88
CA ILE A 264 -12.27 -7.75 -25.81
C ILE A 264 -12.03 -8.46 -24.50
N ILE A 265 -10.83 -8.32 -23.96
CA ILE A 265 -10.49 -8.77 -22.59
C ILE A 265 -10.89 -7.70 -21.62
N VAL A 266 -11.66 -8.09 -20.62
CA VAL A 266 -12.24 -7.19 -19.62
C VAL A 266 -11.29 -6.99 -18.48
N GLU A 267 -10.89 -5.77 -18.23
CA GLU A 267 -10.00 -5.38 -17.18
C GLU A 267 -10.66 -4.35 -16.26
N LYS A 268 -10.36 -4.45 -14.96
CA LYS A 268 -10.92 -3.59 -13.94
C LYS A 268 -9.83 -2.65 -13.45
N VAL A 269 -9.98 -1.37 -13.63
CA VAL A 269 -9.06 -0.33 -13.13
C VAL A 269 -9.28 -0.04 -11.64
N ALA A 270 -9.34 -1.09 -10.81
CA ALA A 270 -9.60 -1.04 -9.37
C ALA A 270 -10.91 -0.31 -8.97
N SER A 271 -11.91 -0.27 -9.86
CA SER A 271 -13.17 0.41 -9.54
C SER A 271 -13.94 -0.31 -8.43
N TRP A 272 -13.86 -1.63 -8.35
CA TRP A 272 -14.48 -2.39 -7.25
C TRP A 272 -13.94 -1.94 -5.88
N GLY A 273 -12.61 -1.85 -5.71
CA GLY A 273 -11.99 -1.36 -4.47
C GLY A 273 -12.33 0.10 -4.18
N ALA A 274 -12.37 0.96 -5.20
CA ALA A 274 -12.70 2.38 -5.02
C ALA A 274 -14.11 2.60 -4.44
N TYR A 275 -15.11 1.86 -4.94
CA TYR A 275 -16.49 1.96 -4.46
C TYR A 275 -16.73 1.21 -3.16
N LEU A 276 -15.93 0.21 -2.81
CA LEU A 276 -15.96 -0.45 -1.50
C LEU A 276 -15.45 0.47 -0.38
N LEU A 277 -14.46 1.32 -0.67
CA LEU A 277 -13.97 2.30 0.31
C LEU A 277 -15.09 3.24 0.80
N SER A 278 -16.01 3.64 -0.08
CA SER A 278 -17.17 4.45 0.31
C SER A 278 -18.19 3.71 1.18
N ARG A 279 -18.05 2.38 1.29
CA ARG A 279 -18.85 1.50 2.15
C ARG A 279 -18.10 1.02 3.39
N ASN A 280 -17.01 1.71 3.75
CA ASN A 280 -16.14 1.34 4.87
C ASN A 280 -15.50 -0.06 4.74
N ILE A 281 -15.30 -0.55 3.52
CA ILE A 281 -14.62 -1.82 3.24
C ILE A 281 -13.27 -1.51 2.58
N LEU A 282 -12.18 -1.90 3.24
CA LEU A 282 -10.83 -1.78 2.73
C LEU A 282 -10.53 -2.96 1.80
N ALA A 283 -10.50 -2.69 0.50
CA ALA A 283 -10.19 -3.71 -0.50
C ALA A 283 -8.80 -3.47 -1.09
N VAL A 284 -7.94 -4.49 -1.05
CA VAL A 284 -6.64 -4.49 -1.71
C VAL A 284 -6.80 -5.06 -3.11
N SER A 285 -6.48 -4.26 -4.12
CA SER A 285 -6.39 -4.72 -5.50
C SER A 285 -5.03 -5.41 -5.71
N PHE A 286 -5.05 -6.66 -6.16
CA PHE A 286 -3.86 -7.47 -6.34
C PHE A 286 -3.78 -7.92 -7.81
N ALA A 287 -2.77 -7.46 -8.54
CA ALA A 287 -2.61 -7.73 -9.96
C ALA A 287 -1.14 -7.77 -10.38
N PRO A 288 -0.79 -8.56 -11.41
CA PRO A 288 0.55 -8.50 -11.98
C PRO A 288 0.80 -7.15 -12.64
N ARG A 289 2.07 -6.79 -12.77
CA ARG A 289 2.43 -5.71 -13.69
C ARG A 289 1.98 -6.09 -15.10
N ASP A 290 1.23 -5.22 -15.72
CA ASP A 290 0.80 -5.41 -17.11
C ASP A 290 1.37 -4.29 -17.99
N THR A 291 1.93 -4.65 -19.12
CA THR A 291 2.52 -3.71 -20.08
C THR A 291 1.46 -2.81 -20.73
N HIS A 292 0.20 -3.24 -20.74
CA HIS A 292 -0.87 -2.51 -21.43
C HIS A 292 -1.83 -1.78 -20.50
N VAL A 293 -1.87 -2.09 -19.22
CA VAL A 293 -3.03 -1.68 -18.42
C VAL A 293 -2.69 -1.01 -17.11
N SER A 294 -1.48 -1.14 -16.61
CA SER A 294 -1.01 -0.49 -15.36
C SER A 294 -2.10 -0.35 -14.29
N GLN A 295 -2.91 -1.39 -14.10
CA GLN A 295 -4.12 -1.31 -13.27
C GLN A 295 -3.83 -0.99 -11.82
N VAL A 296 -2.74 -1.55 -11.29
CA VAL A 296 -2.26 -1.21 -9.96
C VAL A 296 -1.88 0.26 -9.90
N GLN A 297 -1.21 0.79 -10.93
CA GLN A 297 -0.86 2.22 -10.99
C GLN A 297 -2.10 3.11 -11.05
N PHE A 298 -3.11 2.76 -11.85
CA PHE A 298 -4.39 3.48 -11.84
C PHE A 298 -5.06 3.46 -10.47
N ALA A 299 -5.04 2.32 -9.77
CA ALA A 299 -5.56 2.24 -8.41
C ALA A 299 -4.85 3.22 -7.49
N LEU A 300 -3.52 3.20 -7.49
CA LEU A 300 -2.68 4.04 -6.64
C LEU A 300 -2.84 5.54 -6.96
N GLU A 301 -2.95 5.91 -8.25
CA GLU A 301 -3.19 7.30 -8.68
C GLU A 301 -4.64 7.78 -8.41
N ARG A 302 -5.55 6.89 -8.07
CA ARG A 302 -6.90 7.18 -7.57
C ARG A 302 -6.99 7.24 -6.05
N GLY A 303 -5.94 6.81 -5.34
CA GLY A 303 -5.95 6.68 -3.88
C GLY A 303 -6.66 5.41 -3.39
N VAL A 304 -6.51 4.30 -4.11
CA VAL A 304 -7.08 2.99 -3.78
C VAL A 304 -5.97 2.00 -3.43
N PRO A 305 -6.10 1.19 -2.36
CA PRO A 305 -5.09 0.22 -1.99
C PRO A 305 -4.83 -0.79 -3.09
N ALA A 306 -3.56 -0.98 -3.47
CA ALA A 306 -3.16 -1.95 -4.46
C ALA A 306 -1.70 -2.40 -4.28
N LEU A 307 -1.39 -3.61 -4.70
CA LEU A 307 -0.05 -4.19 -4.76
C LEU A 307 0.15 -4.94 -6.07
N ILE A 308 1.39 -4.95 -6.56
CA ILE A 308 1.77 -5.80 -7.69
C ILE A 308 2.00 -7.22 -7.19
N GLY A 309 1.37 -8.19 -7.82
CA GLY A 309 1.57 -9.59 -7.51
C GLY A 309 0.59 -10.50 -8.23
N ILE A 310 0.79 -11.79 -8.08
CA ILE A 310 -0.01 -12.83 -8.73
C ILE A 310 -0.13 -14.07 -7.85
N ILE A 311 -1.20 -14.82 -8.02
CA ILE A 311 -1.34 -16.16 -7.43
C ILE A 311 -0.78 -17.16 -8.45
N ALA A 312 0.39 -17.75 -8.18
CA ALA A 312 0.99 -18.74 -9.08
C ALA A 312 1.63 -19.93 -8.36
N SER A 313 2.78 -19.78 -7.67
CA SER A 313 3.46 -20.87 -6.99
C SER A 313 3.82 -20.57 -5.53
N ILE A 314 3.90 -19.29 -5.15
CA ILE A 314 4.18 -18.87 -3.79
C ILE A 314 2.93 -18.30 -3.11
N ARG A 315 2.88 -18.39 -1.78
CA ARG A 315 1.80 -17.82 -0.98
C ARG A 315 1.71 -16.32 -1.18
N LEU A 316 0.49 -15.81 -1.17
CA LEU A 316 0.24 -14.37 -1.12
C LEU A 316 0.86 -13.77 0.15
N PRO A 317 1.41 -12.55 0.11
CA PRO A 317 2.14 -11.94 1.24
C PRO A 317 1.19 -11.48 2.37
N TYR A 318 0.29 -12.37 2.77
CA TYR A 318 -0.69 -12.16 3.83
C TYR A 318 -0.72 -13.34 4.79
N PRO A 319 -0.98 -13.12 6.08
CA PRO A 319 -1.18 -14.21 7.03
C PRO A 319 -2.47 -14.98 6.72
N SER A 320 -2.64 -16.12 7.34
CA SER A 320 -3.90 -16.84 7.28
C SER A 320 -5.04 -16.03 7.89
N ARG A 321 -6.26 -16.23 7.43
CA ARG A 321 -7.46 -15.59 8.00
C ARG A 321 -7.41 -14.05 8.00
N SER A 322 -6.88 -13.43 6.94
CA SER A 322 -6.75 -11.98 6.79
C SER A 322 -8.01 -11.30 6.32
N PHE A 323 -8.66 -11.87 5.31
CA PHE A 323 -9.73 -11.19 4.60
C PHE A 323 -11.11 -11.74 4.95
N ASP A 324 -12.09 -10.85 5.07
CA ASP A 324 -13.51 -11.20 5.23
C ASP A 324 -14.13 -11.63 3.90
N MET A 325 -13.61 -11.10 2.79
CA MET A 325 -14.12 -11.32 1.45
C MET A 325 -12.98 -11.37 0.42
N ALA A 326 -13.02 -12.33 -0.49
CA ALA A 326 -12.18 -12.39 -1.68
C ALA A 326 -13.07 -12.33 -2.92
N HIS A 327 -12.62 -11.58 -3.92
CA HIS A 327 -13.37 -11.32 -5.13
C HIS A 327 -12.52 -11.59 -6.36
N CYS A 328 -13.19 -12.12 -7.38
CA CYS A 328 -12.62 -12.28 -8.70
C CYS A 328 -13.73 -12.11 -9.74
N SER A 329 -13.54 -11.21 -10.67
CA SER A 329 -14.49 -11.06 -11.76
C SER A 329 -13.75 -11.08 -13.07
N ARG A 330 -14.09 -12.06 -13.92
CA ARG A 330 -13.42 -12.33 -15.21
C ARG A 330 -11.89 -12.38 -15.10
N CYS A 331 -11.37 -12.81 -13.96
CA CYS A 331 -9.96 -13.13 -13.83
C CYS A 331 -9.68 -14.44 -14.59
N LEU A 332 -8.57 -14.48 -15.28
CA LEU A 332 -8.16 -15.67 -16.02
C LEU A 332 -7.35 -16.64 -15.17
N ILE A 333 -7.67 -16.72 -13.87
CA ILE A 333 -7.04 -17.66 -12.94
C ILE A 333 -7.73 -19.01 -13.09
N PRO A 334 -6.98 -20.09 -13.39
CA PRO A 334 -7.56 -21.41 -13.58
C PRO A 334 -7.87 -22.08 -12.23
N TRP A 335 -8.94 -21.64 -11.58
CA TRP A 335 -9.31 -21.99 -10.22
C TRP A 335 -9.50 -23.49 -9.97
N GLY A 336 -9.90 -24.24 -10.98
CA GLY A 336 -10.12 -25.69 -10.90
C GLY A 336 -8.89 -26.53 -11.19
N GLN A 337 -7.81 -25.95 -11.71
CA GLN A 337 -6.57 -26.65 -12.11
C GLN A 337 -5.60 -26.80 -10.94
N TYR A 338 -4.51 -27.53 -11.18
CA TYR A 338 -3.40 -27.75 -10.23
C TYR A 338 -3.89 -28.21 -8.85
N ASP A 339 -4.77 -29.22 -8.85
CA ASP A 339 -5.38 -29.78 -7.63
C ASP A 339 -6.09 -28.73 -6.76
N GLY A 340 -6.53 -27.61 -7.36
CA GLY A 340 -7.21 -26.51 -6.67
C GLY A 340 -6.28 -25.60 -5.86
N GLN A 341 -4.97 -25.61 -6.13
CA GLN A 341 -3.95 -24.86 -5.39
C GLN A 341 -4.30 -23.39 -5.19
N TYR A 342 -4.88 -22.75 -6.22
CA TYR A 342 -5.24 -21.33 -6.13
C TYR A 342 -6.42 -21.08 -5.16
N LEU A 343 -7.43 -21.94 -5.17
CA LEU A 343 -8.53 -21.86 -4.19
C LEU A 343 -8.09 -22.23 -2.78
N ILE A 344 -7.12 -23.13 -2.64
CA ILE A 344 -6.50 -23.46 -1.35
C ILE A 344 -5.79 -22.24 -0.77
N GLU A 345 -5.10 -21.45 -1.60
CA GLU A 345 -4.46 -20.22 -1.13
C GLU A 345 -5.50 -19.14 -0.76
N VAL A 346 -6.57 -19.01 -1.54
CA VAL A 346 -7.71 -18.15 -1.15
C VAL A 346 -8.35 -18.65 0.15
N ASP A 347 -8.49 -19.96 0.35
CA ASP A 347 -8.96 -20.53 1.61
C ASP A 347 -8.06 -20.13 2.78
N ARG A 348 -6.73 -20.22 2.61
CA ARG A 348 -5.78 -19.84 3.66
C ARG A 348 -5.96 -18.39 4.12
N ILE A 349 -6.09 -17.45 3.19
CA ILE A 349 -6.21 -16.02 3.50
C ILE A 349 -7.61 -15.59 3.89
N LEU A 350 -8.67 -16.34 3.53
CA LEU A 350 -10.03 -16.06 3.97
C LEU A 350 -10.23 -16.46 5.44
N ARG A 351 -10.96 -15.63 6.16
CA ARG A 351 -11.40 -15.94 7.51
C ARG A 351 -12.47 -17.02 7.55
N PRO A 352 -12.59 -17.77 8.67
CA PRO A 352 -13.75 -18.61 8.90
C PRO A 352 -15.04 -17.80 8.75
N GLY A 353 -15.98 -18.32 7.97
CA GLY A 353 -17.23 -17.62 7.62
C GLY A 353 -17.08 -16.55 6.53
N GLY A 354 -15.87 -16.31 6.01
CA GLY A 354 -15.61 -15.35 4.94
C GLY A 354 -16.17 -15.79 3.59
N TYR A 355 -16.28 -14.84 2.67
CA TYR A 355 -16.93 -15.03 1.36
C TYR A 355 -15.94 -15.02 0.21
N TRP A 356 -16.15 -15.94 -0.74
CA TRP A 356 -15.51 -15.87 -2.05
C TRP A 356 -16.56 -15.60 -3.13
N ILE A 357 -16.30 -14.57 -3.94
CA ILE A 357 -17.20 -14.10 -4.98
C ILE A 357 -16.50 -14.26 -6.32
N LEU A 358 -17.11 -15.08 -7.19
CA LEU A 358 -16.68 -15.23 -8.56
C LEU A 358 -17.77 -14.72 -9.50
N SER A 359 -17.41 -13.86 -10.44
CA SER A 359 -18.35 -13.36 -11.43
C SER A 359 -17.80 -13.38 -12.86
N GLY A 360 -18.72 -13.56 -13.81
CA GLY A 360 -18.44 -13.80 -15.20
C GLY A 360 -18.01 -15.22 -15.49
N PRO A 361 -17.74 -15.57 -16.75
CA PRO A 361 -17.40 -16.92 -17.13
C PRO A 361 -16.27 -17.52 -16.27
N PRO A 362 -16.39 -18.79 -15.88
CA PRO A 362 -17.38 -19.74 -16.38
C PRO A 362 -18.76 -19.67 -15.71
N ILE A 363 -18.99 -18.74 -14.78
CA ILE A 363 -20.31 -18.59 -14.13
C ILE A 363 -21.34 -18.14 -15.18
N ASN A 364 -22.52 -18.78 -15.17
CA ASN A 364 -23.61 -18.54 -16.11
C ASN A 364 -23.17 -18.69 -17.58
N TRP A 365 -22.31 -19.67 -17.83
CA TRP A 365 -21.75 -19.95 -19.14
C TRP A 365 -22.82 -20.20 -20.21
N GLU A 366 -23.95 -20.78 -19.84
CA GLU A 366 -25.07 -21.08 -20.75
C GLU A 366 -25.64 -19.82 -21.43
N ALA A 367 -25.63 -18.68 -20.72
CA ALA A 367 -26.12 -17.41 -21.22
C ALA A 367 -25.03 -16.57 -21.92
N HIS A 368 -23.75 -16.83 -21.67
CA HIS A 368 -22.65 -15.93 -22.05
C HIS A 368 -21.46 -16.64 -22.70
N TRP A 369 -21.64 -17.82 -23.29
CA TRP A 369 -20.54 -18.54 -23.95
C TRP A 369 -20.14 -17.88 -25.29
N GLU A 370 -21.11 -17.24 -25.97
CA GLU A 370 -20.85 -16.54 -27.22
C GLU A 370 -19.88 -15.37 -27.03
N GLY A 371 -18.93 -15.22 -27.94
CA GLY A 371 -17.90 -14.17 -27.89
C GLY A 371 -16.67 -14.54 -27.05
N TRP A 372 -16.59 -15.76 -26.50
CA TRP A 372 -15.39 -16.34 -25.94
C TRP A 372 -14.82 -17.37 -26.91
N ASN A 373 -13.51 -17.41 -27.04
CA ASN A 373 -12.86 -18.44 -27.86
C ASN A 373 -12.80 -19.79 -27.11
N ARG A 374 -13.98 -20.22 -26.59
CA ARG A 374 -14.15 -21.43 -25.78
C ARG A 374 -15.53 -22.01 -26.04
N THR A 375 -15.63 -23.34 -25.96
CA THR A 375 -16.90 -24.03 -26.16
C THR A 375 -17.79 -23.97 -24.91
N ARG A 376 -19.06 -24.32 -25.05
CA ARG A 376 -19.99 -24.51 -23.91
C ARG A 376 -19.48 -25.58 -22.96
N GLU A 377 -19.01 -26.67 -23.55
CA GLU A 377 -18.50 -27.84 -22.84
C GLU A 377 -17.29 -27.47 -21.99
N ASP A 378 -16.33 -26.68 -22.54
CA ASP A 378 -15.15 -26.20 -21.80
C ASP A 378 -15.54 -25.35 -20.60
N LEU A 379 -16.45 -24.39 -20.79
CA LEU A 379 -16.90 -23.51 -19.71
C LEU A 379 -17.71 -24.27 -18.65
N GLY A 380 -18.57 -25.19 -19.06
CA GLY A 380 -19.34 -26.07 -18.17
C GLY A 380 -18.42 -26.97 -17.35
N ALA A 381 -17.41 -27.57 -18.00
CA ALA A 381 -16.41 -28.38 -17.31
C ALA A 381 -15.59 -27.56 -16.31
N GLU A 382 -15.18 -26.32 -16.69
CA GLU A 382 -14.46 -25.42 -15.78
C GLU A 382 -15.29 -25.05 -14.54
N GLN A 383 -16.56 -24.65 -14.71
CA GLN A 383 -17.44 -24.37 -13.57
C GLN A 383 -17.59 -25.59 -12.67
N SER A 384 -17.79 -26.77 -13.27
CA SER A 384 -17.91 -28.03 -12.51
C SER A 384 -16.65 -28.35 -11.72
N GLN A 385 -15.46 -28.14 -12.29
CA GLN A 385 -14.19 -28.31 -11.59
C GLN A 385 -14.04 -27.33 -10.41
N ILE A 386 -14.38 -26.05 -10.62
CA ILE A 386 -14.35 -25.04 -9.56
C ILE A 386 -15.25 -25.45 -8.40
N GLU A 387 -16.49 -25.86 -8.70
CA GLU A 387 -17.45 -26.32 -7.70
C GLU A 387 -17.00 -27.58 -6.97
N LYS A 388 -16.33 -28.51 -7.67
CA LYS A 388 -15.74 -29.71 -7.08
C LYS A 388 -14.62 -29.33 -6.10
N VAL A 389 -13.73 -28.42 -6.48
CA VAL A 389 -12.66 -27.92 -5.58
C VAL A 389 -13.29 -27.22 -4.38
N ALA A 390 -14.21 -26.29 -4.56
CA ALA A 390 -14.84 -25.56 -3.45
C ALA A 390 -15.53 -26.52 -2.47
N ARG A 391 -16.23 -27.54 -2.95
CA ARG A 391 -16.83 -28.61 -2.11
C ARG A 391 -15.76 -29.39 -1.35
N SER A 392 -14.63 -29.68 -1.98
CA SER A 392 -13.51 -30.39 -1.32
C SER A 392 -12.84 -29.57 -0.22
N LEU A 393 -12.92 -28.23 -0.29
CA LEU A 393 -12.54 -27.29 0.76
C LEU A 393 -13.64 -27.13 1.83
N CYS A 394 -14.75 -27.86 1.70
CA CYS A 394 -15.92 -27.76 2.56
C CYS A 394 -16.66 -26.42 2.47
N TRP A 395 -16.45 -25.67 1.41
CA TRP A 395 -17.16 -24.41 1.20
C TRP A 395 -18.62 -24.65 0.84
N LYS A 396 -19.50 -23.79 1.32
CA LYS A 396 -20.91 -23.80 1.00
C LYS A 396 -21.18 -22.81 -0.13
N LYS A 397 -21.71 -23.27 -1.26
CA LYS A 397 -22.26 -22.37 -2.28
C LYS A 397 -23.55 -21.79 -1.73
N LEU A 398 -23.57 -20.47 -1.48
CA LEU A 398 -24.74 -19.78 -0.93
C LEU A 398 -25.75 -19.45 -2.00
N VAL A 399 -25.29 -18.90 -3.12
CA VAL A 399 -26.16 -18.41 -4.18
C VAL A 399 -25.38 -18.31 -5.50
N GLN A 400 -26.10 -18.54 -6.59
CA GLN A 400 -25.70 -18.11 -7.93
C GLN A 400 -26.86 -17.31 -8.52
N ARG A 401 -26.60 -16.06 -8.89
CA ARG A 401 -27.60 -15.19 -9.51
C ARG A 401 -26.99 -14.50 -10.70
N LYS A 402 -27.48 -14.82 -11.89
CA LYS A 402 -26.87 -14.40 -13.15
C LYS A 402 -25.37 -14.77 -13.16
N ASP A 403 -24.52 -13.81 -13.44
CA ASP A 403 -23.08 -13.97 -13.55
C ASP A 403 -22.32 -13.93 -12.21
N ILE A 404 -23.02 -13.89 -11.07
CA ILE A 404 -22.41 -13.81 -9.73
C ILE A 404 -22.67 -15.12 -8.99
N SER A 405 -21.61 -15.73 -8.50
CA SER A 405 -21.67 -16.90 -7.62
C SER A 405 -20.90 -16.61 -6.34
N ILE A 406 -21.49 -16.95 -5.20
CA ILE A 406 -20.92 -16.67 -3.87
C ILE A 406 -20.81 -17.97 -3.09
N TRP A 407 -19.60 -18.22 -2.57
CA TRP A 407 -19.31 -19.31 -1.63
C TRP A 407 -18.93 -18.73 -0.29
N GLN A 408 -19.22 -19.50 0.76
CA GLN A 408 -18.81 -19.17 2.12
C GLN A 408 -17.88 -20.26 2.65
N LYS A 409 -16.74 -19.85 3.18
CA LYS A 409 -15.85 -20.72 3.94
C LYS A 409 -16.51 -21.16 5.25
N PRO A 410 -16.39 -22.44 5.69
CA PRO A 410 -16.94 -22.87 6.97
C PRO A 410 -16.35 -22.09 8.15
N THR A 411 -17.12 -21.97 9.23
CA THR A 411 -16.69 -21.32 10.47
C THR A 411 -15.66 -22.14 11.25
N ASN A 412 -15.64 -23.46 11.02
CA ASN A 412 -14.67 -24.41 11.58
C ASN A 412 -14.59 -25.67 10.72
N HIS A 413 -13.71 -26.58 11.07
CA HIS A 413 -13.45 -27.79 10.30
C HIS A 413 -14.14 -29.07 10.85
N ILE A 414 -15.06 -28.97 11.80
CA ILE A 414 -15.72 -30.16 12.39
C ILE A 414 -16.41 -30.97 11.30
N HIS A 415 -17.28 -30.36 10.51
CA HIS A 415 -17.94 -31.04 9.38
C HIS A 415 -16.95 -31.49 8.31
N CYS A 416 -15.95 -30.69 8.04
CA CYS A 416 -14.94 -31.01 7.04
C CYS A 416 -14.14 -32.27 7.43
N LYS A 417 -13.76 -32.38 8.69
CA LYS A 417 -13.10 -33.59 9.23
C LYS A 417 -13.99 -34.83 9.10
N ALA A 418 -15.30 -34.72 9.37
CA ALA A 418 -16.25 -35.80 9.20
C ALA A 418 -16.42 -36.23 7.72
N ASN A 419 -16.49 -35.26 6.81
CA ASN A 419 -16.69 -35.50 5.38
C ASN A 419 -15.41 -35.99 4.65
N ARG A 420 -14.27 -36.09 5.30
CA ARG A 420 -13.03 -36.64 4.72
C ARG A 420 -13.12 -38.11 4.31
N LYS A 421 -14.11 -38.83 4.81
CA LYS A 421 -14.43 -40.18 4.30
C LYS A 421 -14.89 -40.15 2.84
N VAL A 422 -15.54 -39.05 2.41
CA VAL A 422 -16.04 -38.84 1.04
C VAL A 422 -15.02 -38.09 0.18
N PHE A 423 -14.44 -37.04 0.68
CA PHE A 423 -13.42 -36.23 -0.02
C PHE A 423 -12.02 -36.55 0.54
N LYS A 424 -11.31 -37.46 -0.10
CA LYS A 424 -9.96 -37.85 0.34
C LYS A 424 -8.91 -36.74 0.20
N ARG A 425 -9.11 -35.75 -0.68
CA ARG A 425 -8.18 -34.63 -0.95
C ARG A 425 -8.95 -33.30 -1.00
N PRO A 426 -8.28 -32.13 -0.70
CA PRO A 426 -6.91 -31.99 -0.18
C PRO A 426 -6.77 -32.50 1.25
N LEU A 427 -5.60 -33.01 1.62
CA LEU A 427 -5.26 -33.36 3.01
C LEU A 427 -5.06 -32.09 3.83
N PHE A 428 -5.13 -32.19 5.17
CA PHE A 428 -4.66 -31.09 6.02
C PHE A 428 -3.14 -30.99 6.01
N CYS A 429 -2.63 -29.75 5.99
CA CYS A 429 -1.18 -29.49 6.08
C CYS A 429 -0.64 -29.98 7.44
N LYS A 430 0.53 -30.63 7.42
CA LYS A 430 1.04 -31.31 8.62
C LYS A 430 1.84 -30.41 9.57
N SER A 431 2.50 -29.35 9.13
CA SER A 431 3.47 -28.67 9.99
C SER A 431 3.93 -27.28 9.60
N GLN A 432 3.24 -26.54 8.76
CA GLN A 432 3.70 -25.18 8.43
C GLN A 432 2.93 -24.14 9.24
N ASN A 433 3.64 -23.14 9.75
CA ASN A 433 2.99 -21.96 10.29
C ASN A 433 2.12 -21.33 9.19
N PRO A 434 0.79 -21.26 9.36
CA PRO A 434 -0.14 -20.78 8.33
C PRO A 434 0.07 -19.29 7.99
N ASP A 435 0.72 -18.55 8.88
CA ASP A 435 1.00 -17.12 8.71
C ASP A 435 2.34 -16.84 8.01
N MET A 436 3.22 -17.84 7.85
CA MET A 436 4.41 -17.70 7.02
C MET A 436 4.03 -17.64 5.54
N ALA A 437 4.33 -16.51 4.91
CA ALA A 437 3.94 -16.27 3.52
C ALA A 437 5.03 -15.59 2.67
N TRP A 438 6.13 -15.13 3.26
CA TRP A 438 7.19 -14.49 2.51
C TRP A 438 8.05 -15.54 1.79
N TYR A 439 8.01 -15.53 0.44
CA TYR A 439 8.63 -16.52 -0.45
C TYR A 439 8.35 -18.00 -0.11
N THR A 440 7.21 -18.25 0.55
CA THR A 440 6.80 -19.62 0.91
C THR A 440 6.03 -20.25 -0.25
N LYS A 441 6.42 -21.44 -0.67
CA LYS A 441 5.71 -22.19 -1.72
C LYS A 441 4.28 -22.51 -1.29
N MET A 442 3.34 -22.42 -2.22
CA MET A 442 1.99 -22.93 -2.03
C MET A 442 2.00 -24.46 -2.02
N GLU A 443 1.20 -25.04 -1.15
CA GLU A 443 0.99 -26.47 -1.06
C GLU A 443 -0.45 -26.83 -1.43
N THR A 444 -0.65 -28.04 -1.94
CA THR A 444 -1.99 -28.59 -2.26
C THR A 444 -2.63 -29.24 -1.03
N CYS A 445 -2.49 -28.62 0.14
CA CYS A 445 -3.07 -29.08 1.40
C CYS A 445 -3.93 -27.96 2.01
N LEU A 446 -4.98 -28.35 2.73
CA LEU A 446 -5.88 -27.44 3.43
C LEU A 446 -5.26 -26.94 4.72
N THR A 447 -5.10 -25.64 4.87
CA THR A 447 -4.61 -25.02 6.11
C THR A 447 -5.55 -25.35 7.28
N PRO A 448 -5.09 -26.01 8.34
CA PRO A 448 -5.94 -26.32 9.48
C PRO A 448 -6.36 -25.02 10.18
N LEU A 449 -7.64 -24.93 10.50
CA LEU A 449 -8.16 -23.87 11.37
C LEU A 449 -7.90 -24.22 12.84
N PRO A 450 -7.78 -23.21 13.72
CA PRO A 450 -7.74 -23.44 15.16
C PRO A 450 -8.87 -24.36 15.62
N GLU A 451 -8.57 -25.28 16.52
CA GLU A 451 -9.55 -26.26 16.97
C GLU A 451 -10.65 -25.60 17.83
N VAL A 452 -11.84 -26.12 17.69
CA VAL A 452 -13.02 -25.75 18.47
C VAL A 452 -13.76 -27.02 18.88
N SER A 453 -14.49 -26.96 19.97
CA SER A 453 -15.26 -28.08 20.51
C SER A 453 -16.68 -28.14 19.97
N ASP A 454 -17.27 -26.98 19.67
CA ASP A 454 -18.66 -26.89 19.17
C ASP A 454 -18.68 -26.47 17.70
N ILE A 455 -19.61 -27.04 16.93
CA ILE A 455 -19.78 -26.74 15.50
C ILE A 455 -20.25 -25.30 15.25
N ARG A 456 -20.85 -24.67 16.25
CA ARG A 456 -21.30 -23.27 16.18
C ARG A 456 -20.17 -22.27 16.42
N ASP A 457 -19.06 -22.74 16.97
CA ASP A 457 -17.91 -21.89 17.26
C ASP A 457 -17.20 -21.45 15.99
N ILE A 458 -16.68 -20.23 16.03
CA ILE A 458 -15.82 -19.70 14.97
C ILE A 458 -14.35 -20.01 15.31
N ALA A 459 -13.72 -20.79 14.45
CA ALA A 459 -12.33 -21.16 14.62
C ALA A 459 -11.42 -19.93 14.64
N GLY A 460 -10.59 -19.82 15.70
CA GLY A 460 -9.76 -18.66 15.93
C GLY A 460 -10.46 -17.47 16.59
N GLY A 461 -11.77 -17.55 16.85
CA GLY A 461 -12.56 -16.56 17.58
C GLY A 461 -13.37 -15.62 16.68
N GLN A 462 -14.47 -15.16 17.25
CA GLN A 462 -15.32 -14.18 16.60
C GLN A 462 -14.70 -12.80 16.65
N LEU A 463 -14.79 -12.03 15.57
CA LEU A 463 -14.42 -10.63 15.54
C LEU A 463 -15.61 -9.74 15.86
N ALA A 464 -15.35 -8.64 16.54
CA ALA A 464 -16.30 -7.54 16.64
C ALA A 464 -16.63 -6.98 15.25
N LYS A 465 -17.76 -6.35 15.12
CA LYS A 465 -18.15 -5.66 13.89
C LYS A 465 -17.45 -4.29 13.79
N TRP A 466 -17.32 -3.78 12.58
CA TRP A 466 -16.86 -2.42 12.37
C TRP A 466 -17.97 -1.42 12.80
N PRO A 467 -17.63 -0.30 13.51
CA PRO A 467 -16.29 0.21 13.83
C PRO A 467 -15.66 -0.33 15.13
N GLU A 468 -16.38 -1.02 16.01
CA GLU A 468 -15.90 -1.52 17.31
C GLU A 468 -14.69 -2.44 17.14
N ARG A 469 -14.60 -3.16 16.02
CA ARG A 469 -13.51 -4.06 15.66
C ARG A 469 -12.13 -3.40 15.74
N LEU A 470 -12.04 -2.09 15.48
CA LEU A 470 -10.77 -1.38 15.50
C LEU A 470 -10.07 -1.42 16.87
N ASN A 471 -10.87 -1.32 17.94
CA ASN A 471 -10.38 -1.21 19.31
C ASN A 471 -10.67 -2.45 20.15
N ALA A 472 -11.48 -3.38 19.67
CA ALA A 472 -11.72 -4.66 20.32
C ALA A 472 -10.42 -5.49 20.34
N ILE A 473 -10.16 -6.19 21.44
CA ILE A 473 -8.97 -7.05 21.56
C ILE A 473 -9.06 -8.17 20.54
N PRO A 474 -8.11 -8.25 19.60
CA PRO A 474 -8.10 -9.28 18.56
C PRO A 474 -8.03 -10.69 19.14
N PRO A 475 -8.75 -11.66 18.55
CA PRO A 475 -8.73 -13.04 19.02
C PRO A 475 -7.35 -13.70 19.06
N ARG A 476 -6.42 -13.32 18.18
CA ARG A 476 -5.04 -13.80 18.24
C ARG A 476 -4.33 -13.40 19.54
N ILE A 477 -4.71 -12.27 20.13
CA ILE A 477 -4.19 -11.80 21.42
C ILE A 477 -4.96 -12.46 22.57
N SER A 478 -6.29 -12.39 22.58
CA SER A 478 -7.11 -12.92 23.68
C SER A 478 -6.97 -14.44 23.87
N ARG A 479 -6.59 -15.17 22.83
CA ARG A 479 -6.34 -16.63 22.87
C ARG A 479 -4.87 -17.00 23.06
N GLY A 480 -3.98 -16.02 23.30
CA GLY A 480 -2.56 -16.25 23.54
C GLY A 480 -1.80 -16.84 22.35
N SER A 481 -2.23 -16.55 21.11
CA SER A 481 -1.58 -17.08 19.90
C SER A 481 -0.25 -16.37 19.57
N LEU A 482 0.06 -15.26 20.25
CA LEU A 482 1.25 -14.44 20.03
C LEU A 482 2.03 -14.31 21.33
N GLU A 483 3.25 -14.83 21.33
CA GLU A 483 4.13 -14.75 22.47
C GLU A 483 4.52 -13.29 22.77
N GLY A 484 4.44 -12.88 24.03
CA GLY A 484 4.82 -11.56 24.52
C GLY A 484 3.81 -10.44 24.19
N ILE A 485 2.68 -10.74 23.53
CA ILE A 485 1.64 -9.74 23.22
C ILE A 485 0.39 -10.03 24.07
N THR A 486 0.06 -9.09 24.92
CA THR A 486 -1.10 -9.17 25.83
C THR A 486 -2.19 -8.16 25.45
N ALA A 487 -3.38 -8.31 26.03
CA ALA A 487 -4.46 -7.33 25.91
C ALA A 487 -4.04 -5.94 26.43
N GLY A 488 -3.27 -5.89 27.52
CA GLY A 488 -2.71 -4.65 28.07
C GLY A 488 -1.81 -3.95 27.06
N ASN A 489 -0.82 -4.67 26.50
CA ASN A 489 0.07 -4.10 25.46
C ASN A 489 -0.68 -3.56 24.25
N PHE A 490 -1.77 -4.22 23.86
CA PHE A 490 -2.60 -3.78 22.73
C PHE A 490 -3.31 -2.44 23.03
N ILE A 491 -3.89 -2.32 24.22
CA ILE A 491 -4.58 -1.09 24.66
C ILE A 491 -3.56 0.05 24.80
N GLU A 492 -2.46 -0.19 25.50
CA GLU A 492 -1.38 0.78 25.69
C GLU A 492 -0.80 1.26 24.36
N ASN A 493 -0.54 0.35 23.42
CA ASN A 493 -0.09 0.69 22.07
C ASN A 493 -1.09 1.59 21.35
N SER A 494 -2.39 1.29 21.45
CA SER A 494 -3.43 2.11 20.80
C SER A 494 -3.48 3.53 21.36
N GLU A 495 -3.39 3.68 22.71
CA GLU A 495 -3.39 4.99 23.35
C GLU A 495 -2.06 5.75 23.09
N LEU A 496 -0.94 5.05 23.07
CA LEU A 496 0.36 5.64 22.71
C LEU A 496 0.31 6.25 21.30
N TRP A 497 -0.19 5.50 20.33
CA TRP A 497 -0.24 5.99 18.95
C TRP A 497 -1.24 7.13 18.74
N LYS A 498 -2.33 7.19 19.49
CA LYS A 498 -3.20 8.38 19.50
C LYS A 498 -2.43 9.63 19.93
N ARG A 499 -1.63 9.54 20.99
CA ARG A 499 -0.79 10.66 21.45
C ARG A 499 0.29 11.02 20.43
N ARG A 500 1.00 10.02 19.88
CA ARG A 500 2.06 10.21 18.88
C ARG A 500 1.54 10.89 17.63
N VAL A 501 0.43 10.41 17.06
CA VAL A 501 -0.18 11.01 15.87
C VAL A 501 -0.68 12.43 16.15
N ALA A 502 -1.26 12.69 17.32
CA ALA A 502 -1.64 14.04 17.70
C ALA A 502 -0.42 14.98 17.79
N TYR A 503 0.70 14.49 18.31
CA TYR A 503 1.97 15.22 18.33
C TYR A 503 2.51 15.46 16.91
N TYR A 504 2.51 14.45 16.04
CA TYR A 504 2.91 14.62 14.64
C TYR A 504 2.07 15.69 13.92
N LYS A 505 0.74 15.66 14.09
CA LYS A 505 -0.16 16.68 13.52
C LYS A 505 0.10 18.10 14.07
N LYS A 506 0.63 18.22 15.29
CA LYS A 506 1.03 19.50 15.89
C LYS A 506 2.30 20.05 15.26
N ILE A 507 3.28 19.20 14.96
CA ILE A 507 4.58 19.60 14.40
C ILE A 507 4.49 19.74 12.88
N ASP A 508 3.89 18.75 12.19
CA ASP A 508 3.69 18.78 10.75
C ASP A 508 2.24 19.16 10.42
N TYR A 509 2.02 20.45 10.13
CA TYR A 509 0.70 20.95 9.76
C TYR A 509 0.13 20.28 8.49
N GLN A 510 0.97 19.71 7.63
CA GLN A 510 0.54 19.00 6.42
C GLN A 510 -0.21 17.72 6.78
N LEU A 511 0.24 16.99 7.80
CA LEU A 511 -0.45 15.81 8.30
C LEU A 511 -1.78 16.19 8.99
N ALA A 512 -1.87 17.40 9.53
CA ALA A 512 -3.10 17.91 10.13
C ALA A 512 -4.19 18.29 9.09
N GLN A 513 -3.82 18.47 7.82
CA GLN A 513 -4.76 18.82 6.76
C GLN A 513 -5.57 17.61 6.30
N THR A 514 -6.82 17.52 6.74
CA THR A 514 -7.74 16.44 6.32
C THR A 514 -7.87 16.38 4.80
N GLY A 515 -7.67 15.18 4.22
CA GLY A 515 -7.79 14.93 2.79
C GLY A 515 -6.57 15.32 1.95
N ARG A 516 -5.49 15.84 2.57
CA ARG A 516 -4.23 16.08 1.86
C ARG A 516 -3.62 14.77 1.37
N TYR A 517 -3.55 13.77 2.22
CA TYR A 517 -3.00 12.46 1.93
C TYR A 517 -4.09 11.41 1.72
N ARG A 518 -3.83 10.41 0.87
CA ARG A 518 -4.71 9.26 0.63
C ARG A 518 -3.99 7.93 0.80
N ASN A 519 -2.74 7.84 0.40
CA ASN A 519 -1.94 6.62 0.35
C ASN A 519 -0.80 6.72 1.35
N LEU A 520 -0.92 6.04 2.48
CA LEU A 520 0.11 6.02 3.50
C LEU A 520 0.76 4.66 3.60
N LEU A 521 2.02 4.65 4.00
CA LEU A 521 2.79 3.45 4.32
C LEU A 521 3.27 3.55 5.76
N ASP A 522 3.06 2.50 6.55
CA ASP A 522 3.71 2.29 7.84
C ASP A 522 4.72 1.15 7.69
N MET A 523 6.00 1.47 7.71
CA MET A 523 7.08 0.52 7.38
C MET A 523 7.36 -0.50 8.48
N ASN A 524 6.89 -0.25 9.72
CA ASN A 524 7.01 -1.16 10.87
C ASN A 524 5.80 -1.02 11.77
N ALA A 525 4.67 -1.52 11.31
CA ALA A 525 3.36 -1.22 11.87
C ALA A 525 3.07 -1.89 13.23
N HIS A 526 3.86 -2.87 13.64
CA HIS A 526 3.66 -3.63 14.88
C HIS A 526 2.20 -4.08 15.07
N LEU A 527 1.41 -3.43 15.95
CA LEU A 527 -0.01 -3.74 16.19
C LEU A 527 -0.98 -2.87 15.36
N GLY A 528 -0.48 -2.05 14.43
CA GLY A 528 -1.29 -1.17 13.59
C GLY A 528 -1.83 0.06 14.33
N GLY A 529 -1.17 0.48 15.42
CA GLY A 529 -1.60 1.63 16.24
C GLY A 529 -1.58 2.95 15.47
N PHE A 530 -0.54 3.18 14.63
CA PHE A 530 -0.45 4.37 13.79
C PHE A 530 -1.65 4.48 12.83
N ALA A 531 -1.96 3.42 12.11
CA ALA A 531 -3.10 3.40 11.19
C ALA A 531 -4.45 3.55 11.94
N ALA A 532 -4.57 2.95 13.13
CA ALA A 532 -5.77 3.07 13.95
C ALA A 532 -6.00 4.51 14.44
N ALA A 533 -4.93 5.25 14.74
CA ALA A 533 -5.03 6.67 15.15
C ALA A 533 -5.38 7.63 13.99
N LEU A 534 -5.35 7.15 12.75
CA LEU A 534 -5.68 7.93 11.53
C LEU A 534 -7.02 7.49 10.89
N VAL A 535 -7.80 6.65 11.56
CA VAL A 535 -8.99 6.02 10.95
C VAL A 535 -10.08 7.01 10.53
N ASP A 536 -10.15 8.18 11.19
CA ASP A 536 -11.11 9.24 10.88
C ASP A 536 -10.69 10.11 9.69
N ASP A 537 -9.44 10.00 9.26
CA ASP A 537 -8.96 10.70 8.08
C ASP A 537 -9.34 9.92 6.79
N PRO A 538 -9.65 10.60 5.67
CA PRO A 538 -10.10 9.96 4.42
C PRO A 538 -8.95 9.31 3.63
N LEU A 539 -8.11 8.55 4.31
CA LEU A 539 -6.90 7.90 3.82
C LEU A 539 -6.90 6.40 4.11
N TRP A 540 -5.92 5.70 3.58
CA TRP A 540 -5.63 4.32 3.96
C TRP A 540 -4.13 4.16 4.23
N VAL A 541 -3.80 3.24 5.12
CA VAL A 541 -2.43 2.92 5.48
C VAL A 541 -2.13 1.48 5.08
N MET A 542 -1.06 1.27 4.31
CA MET A 542 -0.47 -0.05 4.11
C MET A 542 0.42 -0.35 5.32
N ASN A 543 -0.06 -1.20 6.20
CA ASN A 543 0.69 -1.61 7.38
C ASN A 543 1.67 -2.72 7.02
N VAL A 544 2.95 -2.45 7.10
CA VAL A 544 3.98 -3.46 6.88
C VAL A 544 4.43 -4.05 8.21
N VAL A 545 4.41 -5.37 8.29
CA VAL A 545 5.13 -6.09 9.33
C VAL A 545 6.39 -6.66 8.67
N PRO A 546 7.58 -6.13 9.01
CA PRO A 546 8.83 -6.60 8.46
C PRO A 546 9.03 -8.10 8.74
N VAL A 547 9.58 -8.83 7.76
CA VAL A 547 9.87 -10.26 7.94
C VAL A 547 10.91 -10.51 9.03
N GLN A 548 11.69 -9.50 9.39
CA GLN A 548 12.67 -9.48 10.47
C GLN A 548 12.07 -9.10 11.83
N ALA A 549 10.80 -8.74 11.88
CA ALA A 549 10.14 -8.39 13.14
C ALA A 549 10.18 -9.56 14.12
N LYS A 550 10.44 -9.26 15.40
CA LYS A 550 10.53 -10.26 16.47
C LYS A 550 9.26 -11.12 16.58
N THR A 551 8.11 -10.47 16.38
CA THR A 551 6.78 -11.12 16.45
C THR A 551 5.98 -10.80 15.20
N ASN A 552 5.41 -11.82 14.60
CA ASN A 552 4.52 -11.65 13.44
C ASN A 552 3.13 -11.19 13.88
N THR A 553 2.89 -9.89 13.81
CA THR A 553 1.65 -9.26 14.25
C THR A 553 0.70 -8.89 13.11
N LEU A 554 1.02 -9.20 11.85
CA LEU A 554 0.20 -8.83 10.70
C LEU A 554 -1.24 -9.37 10.79
N GLY A 555 -1.41 -10.56 11.35
CA GLY A 555 -2.74 -11.14 11.61
C GLY A 555 -3.59 -10.31 12.57
N VAL A 556 -2.98 -9.66 13.57
CA VAL A 556 -3.65 -8.74 14.50
C VAL A 556 -4.15 -7.51 13.74
N ILE A 557 -3.34 -6.95 12.85
CA ILE A 557 -3.70 -5.79 12.02
C ILE A 557 -4.96 -6.08 11.21
N PHE A 558 -5.04 -7.26 10.57
CA PHE A 558 -6.24 -7.69 9.86
C PHE A 558 -7.44 -7.93 10.78
N GLU A 559 -7.21 -8.49 11.97
CA GLU A 559 -8.27 -8.69 12.98
C GLU A 559 -8.81 -7.37 13.53
N ARG A 560 -8.04 -6.28 13.48
CA ARG A 560 -8.51 -4.89 13.76
C ARG A 560 -9.34 -4.28 12.60
N GLY A 561 -9.43 -4.94 11.46
CA GLY A 561 -10.08 -4.39 10.26
C GLY A 561 -9.22 -3.41 9.47
N LEU A 562 -7.90 -3.51 9.61
CA LEU A 562 -6.90 -2.78 8.83
C LEU A 562 -6.30 -3.71 7.76
N ILE A 563 -5.55 -3.17 6.82
CA ILE A 563 -4.85 -3.91 5.76
C ILE A 563 -3.34 -3.80 5.93
N GLY A 564 -2.62 -4.77 5.44
CA GLY A 564 -1.16 -4.75 5.49
C GLY A 564 -0.52 -5.85 4.64
N THR A 565 0.80 -5.91 4.65
CA THR A 565 1.60 -6.91 3.92
C THR A 565 2.90 -7.19 4.64
N TYR A 566 3.56 -8.30 4.28
CA TYR A 566 4.96 -8.53 4.66
C TYR A 566 5.88 -7.78 3.69
N GLN A 567 7.04 -7.36 4.18
CA GLN A 567 8.13 -6.81 3.37
C GLN A 567 9.47 -7.03 4.06
N ASN A 568 10.51 -7.24 3.27
CA ASN A 568 11.90 -7.13 3.68
C ASN A 568 12.47 -5.81 3.14
N TRP A 569 12.87 -4.88 4.01
CA TRP A 569 13.36 -3.59 3.54
C TRP A 569 14.78 -3.59 2.96
N CYS A 570 15.46 -4.75 2.99
CA CYS A 570 16.64 -4.99 2.17
C CYS A 570 16.31 -5.33 0.71
N GLU A 571 15.02 -5.40 0.39
CA GLU A 571 14.52 -5.69 -0.96
C GLU A 571 13.58 -4.56 -1.39
N ALA A 572 13.51 -4.33 -2.70
CA ALA A 572 12.56 -3.37 -3.24
C ALA A 572 11.11 -3.83 -3.07
N MET A 573 10.20 -2.93 -2.80
CA MET A 573 8.78 -3.22 -2.64
C MET A 573 8.12 -3.44 -4.00
N SER A 574 7.27 -4.47 -4.10
CA SER A 574 6.55 -4.80 -5.33
C SER A 574 5.40 -3.82 -5.58
N THR A 575 5.77 -2.59 -5.93
CA THR A 575 4.85 -1.51 -6.25
C THR A 575 5.48 -0.52 -7.24
N TYR A 576 4.66 0.34 -7.82
CA TYR A 576 5.10 1.40 -8.72
C TYR A 576 5.88 2.49 -7.99
N PRO A 577 6.74 3.24 -8.68
CA PRO A 577 7.28 4.49 -8.13
C PRO A 577 6.15 5.46 -7.77
N ARG A 578 6.39 6.35 -6.80
CA ARG A 578 5.41 7.38 -6.43
C ARG A 578 4.05 6.81 -5.98
N THR A 579 4.09 5.75 -5.18
CA THR A 579 2.89 5.08 -4.65
C THR A 579 2.29 5.82 -3.47
N TYR A 580 3.15 6.26 -2.53
CA TYR A 580 2.72 6.78 -1.24
C TYR A 580 2.89 8.28 -1.13
N ASP A 581 1.93 8.94 -0.48
CA ASP A 581 1.96 10.38 -0.18
C ASP A 581 2.74 10.64 1.10
N PHE A 582 2.70 9.67 2.02
CA PHE A 582 3.28 9.76 3.34
C PHE A 582 3.84 8.40 3.76
N ILE A 583 5.05 8.39 4.30
CA ILE A 583 5.71 7.20 4.83
C ILE A 583 5.99 7.43 6.32
N HIS A 584 5.62 6.46 7.14
CA HIS A 584 5.97 6.39 8.54
C HIS A 584 6.97 5.25 8.76
N ALA A 585 8.06 5.52 9.47
CA ALA A 585 9.13 4.56 9.74
C ALA A 585 9.55 4.62 11.22
N ASP A 586 8.92 3.79 12.05
CA ASP A 586 9.25 3.68 13.47
C ASP A 586 10.27 2.56 13.67
N SER A 587 11.47 2.93 14.15
CA SER A 587 12.57 2.01 14.49
C SER A 587 13.03 1.11 13.32
N VAL A 588 12.77 1.54 12.07
CA VAL A 588 13.09 0.75 10.87
C VAL A 588 14.60 0.62 10.71
N PHE A 589 15.33 1.71 10.86
CA PHE A 589 16.78 1.72 10.65
C PHE A 589 17.52 0.95 11.77
N SER A 590 17.02 1.02 13.02
CA SER A 590 17.49 0.16 14.09
C SER A 590 17.23 -1.32 13.80
N LEU A 591 16.05 -1.68 13.29
CA LEU A 591 15.67 -3.05 12.98
C LEU A 591 16.54 -3.65 11.87
N TYR A 592 16.94 -2.84 10.89
CA TYR A 592 17.74 -3.27 9.74
C TYR A 592 19.23 -2.96 9.87
N LYS A 593 19.68 -2.43 11.01
CA LYS A 593 21.09 -2.27 11.32
C LYS A 593 21.85 -3.58 11.13
N GLU A 594 22.97 -3.55 10.41
CA GLU A 594 23.81 -4.72 10.10
C GLU A 594 23.15 -5.76 9.14
N ARG A 595 22.01 -5.44 8.52
CA ARG A 595 21.34 -6.32 7.55
C ARG A 595 21.50 -5.86 6.11
N CYS A 596 21.34 -4.57 5.89
CA CYS A 596 21.55 -3.93 4.60
C CYS A 596 21.86 -2.45 4.78
N ASP A 597 22.35 -1.81 3.73
CA ASP A 597 22.75 -0.43 3.76
C ASP A 597 21.54 0.49 3.98
N MET A 598 21.69 1.45 4.87
CA MET A 598 20.67 2.47 5.15
C MET A 598 20.32 3.27 3.90
N GLU A 599 21.30 3.54 3.03
CA GLU A 599 21.12 4.21 1.74
C GLU A 599 20.14 3.44 0.84
N ASP A 600 20.19 2.12 0.82
CA ASP A 600 19.28 1.29 0.02
C ASP A 600 17.82 1.45 0.47
N ILE A 601 17.60 1.45 1.78
CA ILE A 601 16.27 1.67 2.35
C ILE A 601 15.77 3.06 1.98
N LEU A 602 16.62 4.09 2.08
CA LEU A 602 16.25 5.46 1.73
C LEU A 602 16.00 5.66 0.23
N LEU A 603 16.80 5.02 -0.64
CA LEU A 603 16.57 5.03 -2.08
C LEU A 603 15.25 4.34 -2.46
N GLU A 604 14.91 3.25 -1.78
CA GLU A 604 13.62 2.60 -1.98
C GLU A 604 12.46 3.50 -1.48
N MET A 605 12.63 4.16 -0.32
CA MET A 605 11.67 5.16 0.14
C MET A 605 11.52 6.29 -0.88
N ASP A 606 12.63 6.79 -1.45
CA ASP A 606 12.59 7.81 -2.50
C ASP A 606 11.81 7.33 -3.73
N ARG A 607 12.02 6.08 -4.16
CA ARG A 607 11.31 5.54 -5.32
C ARG A 607 9.80 5.50 -5.09
N ILE A 608 9.37 5.01 -3.93
CA ILE A 608 7.93 4.80 -3.64
C ILE A 608 7.22 6.04 -3.10
N LEU A 609 7.96 7.05 -2.63
CA LEU A 609 7.40 8.32 -2.16
C LEU A 609 7.12 9.26 -3.33
N ARG A 610 5.97 9.92 -3.32
CA ARG A 610 5.57 10.93 -4.30
C ARG A 610 6.42 12.20 -4.14
N PRO A 611 6.67 12.96 -5.22
CA PRO A 611 7.23 14.30 -5.09
C PRO A 611 6.41 15.14 -4.11
N GLU A 612 7.07 15.92 -3.26
CA GLU A 612 6.50 16.68 -2.15
C GLU A 612 5.77 15.80 -1.09
N GLY A 613 5.94 14.49 -1.16
CA GLY A 613 5.48 13.57 -0.12
C GLY A 613 6.32 13.72 1.15
N SER A 614 5.70 13.48 2.29
CA SER A 614 6.33 13.61 3.60
C SER A 614 6.71 12.24 4.18
N VAL A 615 7.75 12.25 5.00
CA VAL A 615 8.19 11.09 5.77
C VAL A 615 8.34 11.48 7.22
N VAL A 616 7.88 10.62 8.12
CA VAL A 616 8.17 10.71 9.54
C VAL A 616 8.96 9.47 9.96
N MET A 617 10.19 9.68 10.39
CA MET A 617 11.08 8.62 10.87
C MET A 617 11.29 8.79 12.37
N ARG A 618 11.19 7.73 13.11
CA ARG A 618 11.34 7.69 14.56
C ARG A 618 12.39 6.64 14.90
N ASP A 619 13.48 7.03 15.54
CA ASP A 619 14.59 6.16 15.87
C ASP A 619 15.52 6.83 16.91
N ASP A 620 16.60 6.15 17.30
CA ASP A 620 17.67 6.74 18.10
C ASP A 620 18.30 7.94 17.36
N VAL A 621 18.65 8.99 18.11
CA VAL A 621 19.18 10.22 17.52
C VAL A 621 20.44 10.01 16.67
N ASP A 622 21.35 9.13 17.08
CA ASP A 622 22.59 8.88 16.34
C ASP A 622 22.30 8.20 14.98
N ILE A 623 21.24 7.42 14.91
CA ILE A 623 20.75 6.83 13.66
C ILE A 623 20.11 7.93 12.80
N LEU A 624 19.24 8.74 13.36
CA LEU A 624 18.55 9.81 12.63
C LEU A 624 19.50 10.86 12.09
N MET A 625 20.61 11.15 12.78
CA MET A 625 21.65 12.03 12.26
C MET A 625 22.29 11.47 11.00
N LYS A 626 22.60 10.16 10.98
CA LYS A 626 23.12 9.50 9.77
C LYS A 626 22.09 9.51 8.65
N VAL A 627 20.82 9.20 8.96
CA VAL A 627 19.71 9.26 8.00
C VAL A 627 19.61 10.68 7.43
N LYS A 628 19.66 11.70 8.29
CA LYS A 628 19.58 13.10 7.87
C LYS A 628 20.69 13.47 6.90
N SER A 629 21.93 13.08 7.17
CA SER A 629 23.05 13.35 6.26
C SER A 629 22.84 12.74 4.86
N ILE A 630 22.23 11.55 4.77
CA ILE A 630 21.95 10.90 3.48
C ILE A 630 20.78 11.60 2.76
N ILE A 631 19.69 11.93 3.46
CA ILE A 631 18.56 12.60 2.82
C ILE A 631 18.89 14.03 2.36
N ASP A 632 19.85 14.71 3.00
CA ASP A 632 20.37 16.00 2.53
C ASP A 632 21.08 15.84 1.17
N VAL A 633 21.89 14.78 0.99
CA VAL A 633 22.46 14.42 -0.31
C VAL A 633 21.38 14.07 -1.33
N MET A 634 20.29 13.46 -0.90
CA MET A 634 19.10 13.17 -1.73
C MET A 634 18.28 14.43 -2.03
N GLN A 635 18.64 15.59 -1.45
CA GLN A 635 17.92 16.86 -1.60
C GLN A 635 16.50 16.83 -1.01
N TRP A 636 16.26 16.05 0.04
CA TRP A 636 15.05 16.17 0.84
C TRP A 636 15.21 17.35 1.81
N ASP A 637 14.08 17.90 2.25
CA ASP A 637 14.05 18.91 3.30
C ASP A 637 13.69 18.20 4.61
N GLY A 638 14.67 18.10 5.52
CA GLY A 638 14.54 17.32 6.75
C GLY A 638 14.85 18.11 8.01
N ARG A 639 14.06 17.91 9.07
CA ARG A 639 14.30 18.49 10.41
C ARG A 639 14.06 17.46 11.50
N ILE A 640 14.94 17.43 12.48
CA ILE A 640 14.77 16.60 13.70
C ILE A 640 13.95 17.39 14.71
N ALA A 641 13.00 16.71 15.33
CA ALA A 641 12.19 17.22 16.42
C ALA A 641 12.33 16.33 17.66
N ASP A 642 12.00 16.89 18.81
CA ASP A 642 12.05 16.18 20.08
C ASP A 642 11.00 15.07 20.19
N HIS A 643 11.26 14.15 21.08
CA HIS A 643 10.30 13.14 21.48
C HIS A 643 9.09 13.79 22.20
N GLU A 644 7.88 13.23 22.00
CA GLU A 644 6.63 13.79 22.54
C GLU A 644 6.59 13.85 24.07
N SER A 645 7.38 13.04 24.77
CA SER A 645 7.39 13.01 26.23
C SER A 645 8.42 13.95 26.84
N SER A 646 9.61 14.07 26.21
CA SER A 646 10.71 14.88 26.75
C SER A 646 11.78 15.15 25.68
N PRO A 647 12.38 16.34 25.66
CA PRO A 647 13.52 16.63 24.80
C PRO A 647 14.79 15.85 25.21
N HIS A 648 14.84 15.24 26.38
CA HIS A 648 15.99 14.47 26.85
C HIS A 648 15.98 13.00 26.42
N GLU A 649 14.87 12.54 25.81
CA GLU A 649 14.81 11.19 25.29
C GLU A 649 15.76 11.03 24.09
N ARG A 650 16.48 9.90 24.04
CA ARG A 650 17.36 9.58 22.91
C ARG A 650 16.61 9.33 21.62
N GLU A 651 15.39 8.79 21.71
CA GLU A 651 14.50 8.64 20.56
C GLU A 651 14.05 10.02 20.10
N LYS A 652 14.25 10.31 18.82
CA LYS A 652 13.85 11.57 18.17
C LYS A 652 12.95 11.28 16.96
N ILE A 653 12.47 12.35 16.36
CA ILE A 653 11.58 12.28 15.22
C ILE A 653 12.15 13.14 14.08
N LEU A 654 12.47 12.52 12.96
CA LEU A 654 12.90 13.23 11.77
C LEU A 654 11.68 13.39 10.84
N PHE A 655 11.26 14.62 10.62
CA PHE A 655 10.29 14.99 9.60
C PHE A 655 11.05 15.38 8.33
N ALA A 656 10.69 14.77 7.20
CA ALA A 656 11.33 15.06 5.94
C ALA A 656 10.31 15.16 4.80
N THR A 657 10.60 16.00 3.80
CA THR A 657 9.77 16.17 2.61
C THR A 657 10.63 16.01 1.36
N LYS A 658 10.23 15.14 0.46
CA LYS A 658 10.89 14.94 -0.82
C LYS A 658 10.64 16.15 -1.73
N LYS A 659 11.70 16.80 -2.23
CA LYS A 659 11.56 17.91 -3.18
C LYS A 659 10.97 17.44 -4.51
N TYR A 660 10.23 18.33 -5.16
CA TYR A 660 9.70 18.08 -6.50
C TYR A 660 10.81 18.17 -7.54
N TRP A 661 10.93 17.15 -8.36
CA TRP A 661 11.76 17.15 -9.56
C TRP A 661 11.25 16.11 -10.56
N THR A 662 11.52 16.33 -11.84
CA THR A 662 11.06 15.47 -12.94
C THR A 662 12.20 15.16 -13.91
N ALA A 663 12.00 14.11 -14.71
CA ALA A 663 12.82 13.88 -15.88
C ALA A 663 12.75 15.08 -16.85
N PRO A 664 13.82 15.35 -17.62
CA PRO A 664 13.81 16.36 -18.65
C PRO A 664 12.75 16.05 -19.72
N LYS A 665 12.34 17.07 -20.46
CA LYS A 665 11.41 16.90 -21.58
C LYS A 665 12.04 15.95 -22.62
N PRO A 666 11.30 14.99 -23.17
CA PRO A 666 11.81 14.13 -24.23
C PRO A 666 12.44 14.94 -25.37
N GLY A 667 13.69 14.62 -25.74
CA GLY A 667 14.43 15.33 -26.79
C GLY A 667 15.28 16.53 -26.33
N GLN A 668 15.31 16.87 -25.04
CA GLN A 668 16.25 17.82 -24.46
C GLN A 668 17.39 17.09 -23.75
N ASN A 669 18.63 17.41 -24.10
CA ASN A 669 19.83 16.92 -23.39
C ASN A 669 19.81 17.38 -21.93
N GLN A 670 20.35 16.55 -21.05
CA GLN A 670 20.37 16.72 -19.59
C GLN A 670 21.05 18.06 -19.20
N GLY A 671 20.23 19.04 -18.92
CA GLY A 671 20.59 20.17 -18.09
C GLY A 671 19.70 20.15 -16.87
N LEU A 672 20.25 19.95 -15.66
CA LEU A 672 19.53 20.03 -14.41
C LEU A 672 18.86 21.42 -14.30
N VAL A 673 17.55 21.46 -14.44
CA VAL A 673 16.75 22.63 -14.03
C VAL A 673 16.24 22.34 -12.62
N VAL A 674 16.96 22.87 -11.64
CA VAL A 674 16.47 23.03 -10.27
C VAL A 674 15.69 24.34 -10.26
N SER A 675 14.38 24.27 -10.11
CA SER A 675 13.52 25.43 -9.84
C SER A 675 13.24 25.54 -8.36
#